data_6e9c0b31de579414352e9a5e6f06cbf9
#
_entry.id   6e9c0b31de579414352e9a5e6f06cbf9
#
_cell.length_a   1.000
_cell.length_b   1.000
_cell.length_c   1.000
_cell.angle_alpha   90.00
_cell.angle_beta   90.00
_cell.angle_gamma   90.00
#
_symmetry.space_group_name_H-M   'P 1'
#
loop_
_entity.id
_entity.type
_entity.pdbx_description
1 polymer ?
#
loop_
_entity_poly.entity_id
_entity_poly.type
_entity_poly.pdbx_seq_one_letter_code
_entity_poly.pdbx_strand_id
1 'polypeptide(L)'
;MKRKHLKRVVAGAFAAVMARSGISFPQANVHAEEKGNELRLWYDEPTSQGTNILGAGSGYDTDEKNRWQQHTLPIGNGDMGANVYGEIASEHLTFNEKTLWTGGPSESRKDYMGGNSTEKGQDGASLKNIQKLFAEGKTSEATAACNNLLVGISNGYGAYQPWGDIYFDYKDITEKNATEYQRDLDLKTAISTVSFKEDGTQYTREFFMSHDDDVLVARLEAKGSEKLNLDVRFPSKQGGKTVAEGNDTLKLCGALTDNQMKYASYLTVKADNGSVTGSGDKLTVKDASAVTVYLSAATDYKNAFYNEDKTEDYYYRTGETDEALAKRVKETVDKAVEKGYKEVKATHLEDYQELFNRVSLNIGQTVSEKTTDDLLKTYKDGSASEPEKRQLENMLFQYGRYLTIASSREDSQLPSNLQGVWNSLTNPPWSSDYHMNVNLQMNYWPTYSTNLSECALPLIDYVDSLREPGRVTAKVYAGVESKDGEANGFMAHTQNTPFGWTCPGWAFSWGWSPAAVPWILQNCWEYYEFTGDTEFMEENIYPMLKEEATFYNQILTEDKDGKLVSSPSYSPEHGPYTAGNTYEHTLIWQLYEDAAKAAEVLGQDTELAAKWKENQSKLKGPIEIGDDGQIKEWYEETTLDSMKPQGADPAGHRHLSHMLGLFPGDLIAQKEEWLQAAKVSMDYRTDNSTGWGMGQRINTWARLGEGNKAHELIQNLFKGGIYPNLWDTHAPFQIDGNFGYTSGVSEMLLQSNMGYLNLLPAIPDVWADGSVDGLIARGNFEVDMDWAKTSLTKAEILSKNGGECEIGYPGIAKAKIVDSKGAEVTVEKVSEDRIKFNTTKGETYTMTEIPERPVKAPANASAIYKDNTAIVTFDAVANAEKYVVYASTDGTTYNKVGEVEGTEYKAEDFAEGTTYKVAAVVEGKEGEKTSKITPEQLAVTNKIDDRDSRIEYSSGWGNWGPQEGQYEKTEKYSNTVGDTAELYFYGTGVRVIGMKIQTAGHLIYM
;
A
#
# COMPACT_ATOMS: atom_id res chain seq x y z
N MET A 1 -21.69 0.24 25.02
CA MET A 1 -23.06 -0.36 24.91
C MET A 1 -23.88 0.26 23.76
N LYS A 2 -23.81 1.54 23.48
CA LYS A 2 -24.53 2.16 22.34
C LYS A 2 -24.00 1.72 20.96
N ARG A 3 -22.66 1.57 20.79
CA ARG A 3 -22.05 1.12 19.52
C ARG A 3 -22.47 -0.29 19.08
N LYS A 4 -22.69 -1.26 20.02
CA LYS A 4 -23.18 -2.61 19.65
C LYS A 4 -24.60 -2.61 19.07
N HIS A 5 -25.42 -1.60 19.40
CA HIS A 5 -26.77 -1.47 18.83
C HIS A 5 -26.72 -0.83 17.43
N LEU A 6 -25.80 0.10 17.17
CA LEU A 6 -25.65 0.72 15.86
C LEU A 6 -25.08 -0.29 14.82
N LYS A 7 -24.06 -1.08 15.24
CA LYS A 7 -23.51 -2.18 14.40
C LYS A 7 -24.58 -3.19 13.94
N ARG A 8 -25.59 -3.49 14.78
CA ARG A 8 -26.73 -4.36 14.41
C ARG A 8 -27.78 -3.67 13.53
N VAL A 9 -27.92 -2.36 13.59
CA VAL A 9 -28.90 -1.62 12.79
C VAL A 9 -28.40 -1.37 11.36
N VAL A 10 -27.10 -1.15 11.16
CA VAL A 10 -26.50 -1.00 9.82
C VAL A 10 -26.50 -2.32 9.07
N ALA A 11 -26.05 -3.42 9.69
CA ALA A 11 -26.13 -4.75 9.10
C ALA A 11 -27.58 -5.21 8.83
N GLY A 12 -28.52 -4.91 9.73
CA GLY A 12 -29.95 -5.23 9.56
C GLY A 12 -30.67 -4.39 8.51
N ALA A 13 -30.23 -3.18 8.20
CA ALA A 13 -30.80 -2.36 7.16
C ALA A 13 -30.39 -2.81 5.74
N PHE A 14 -29.14 -3.27 5.56
CA PHE A 14 -28.68 -3.84 4.30
C PHE A 14 -29.35 -5.19 3.99
N ALA A 15 -29.44 -6.09 4.96
CA ALA A 15 -30.12 -7.36 4.79
C ALA A 15 -31.64 -7.21 4.46
N ALA A 16 -32.29 -6.17 4.97
CA ALA A 16 -33.73 -5.93 4.70
C ALA A 16 -34.01 -5.36 3.31
N VAL A 17 -33.03 -4.73 2.66
CA VAL A 17 -33.14 -4.23 1.27
C VAL A 17 -32.93 -5.37 0.27
N MET A 18 -32.02 -6.30 0.53
CA MET A 18 -31.74 -7.45 -0.34
C MET A 18 -32.86 -8.50 -0.32
N ALA A 19 -33.52 -8.72 0.82
CA ALA A 19 -34.64 -9.66 0.91
C ALA A 19 -35.90 -9.26 0.11
N ARG A 20 -35.96 -8.04 -0.45
CA ARG A 20 -37.08 -7.57 -1.29
C ARG A 20 -36.83 -7.63 -2.79
N SER A 21 -35.59 -7.87 -3.23
CA SER A 21 -35.24 -7.84 -4.66
C SER A 21 -35.35 -9.18 -5.38
N GLY A 22 -35.68 -10.28 -4.71
CA GLY A 22 -36.03 -11.55 -5.37
C GLY A 22 -34.95 -12.15 -6.29
N ILE A 23 -33.67 -11.80 -6.11
CA ILE A 23 -32.58 -12.35 -6.89
C ILE A 23 -32.18 -13.69 -6.26
N SER A 24 -32.58 -14.78 -6.90
CA SER A 24 -32.05 -16.12 -6.60
C SER A 24 -30.63 -16.21 -7.14
N PHE A 25 -29.66 -16.26 -6.23
CA PHE A 25 -28.33 -16.71 -6.61
C PHE A 25 -28.37 -18.18 -7.01
N PRO A 26 -27.72 -18.60 -8.10
CA PRO A 26 -27.57 -20.02 -8.38
C PRO A 26 -26.78 -20.66 -7.24
N GLN A 27 -27.31 -21.72 -6.64
CA GLN A 27 -26.55 -22.55 -5.73
C GLN A 27 -25.28 -23.02 -6.42
N ALA A 28 -24.12 -22.58 -5.95
CA ALA A 28 -22.84 -23.09 -6.40
C ALA A 28 -22.79 -24.58 -6.05
N ASN A 29 -22.94 -25.43 -7.04
CA ASN A 29 -22.64 -26.84 -6.91
C ASN A 29 -21.14 -26.97 -6.65
N VAL A 30 -20.76 -27.31 -5.42
CA VAL A 30 -19.42 -27.75 -5.08
C VAL A 30 -19.20 -29.11 -5.73
N HIS A 31 -18.83 -29.10 -7.02
CA HIS A 31 -18.34 -30.30 -7.71
C HIS A 31 -17.33 -29.93 -8.77
N ALA A 32 -16.23 -30.69 -8.70
CA ALA A 32 -15.19 -30.89 -9.70
C ALA A 32 -14.16 -29.75 -9.82
N GLU A 33 -12.90 -30.20 -9.72
CA GLU A 33 -11.71 -29.54 -10.24
C GLU A 33 -12.02 -28.62 -11.43
N GLU A 34 -12.32 -27.37 -11.19
CA GLU A 34 -12.15 -26.34 -12.21
C GLU A 34 -10.64 -26.15 -12.40
N LYS A 35 -10.08 -26.86 -13.36
CA LYS A 35 -8.82 -26.47 -13.96
C LYS A 35 -9.02 -25.04 -14.46
N GLY A 36 -8.45 -24.07 -13.75
CA GLY A 36 -8.45 -22.69 -14.19
C GLY A 36 -9.04 -21.64 -13.24
N ASN A 37 -8.85 -21.76 -11.91
CA ASN A 37 -9.08 -20.64 -11.03
C ASN A 37 -7.91 -19.65 -11.11
N GLU A 38 -8.11 -18.51 -11.78
CA GLU A 38 -7.10 -17.46 -11.97
C GLU A 38 -6.69 -16.74 -10.68
N LEU A 39 -7.51 -16.84 -9.62
CA LEU A 39 -7.31 -16.21 -8.31
C LEU A 39 -6.89 -17.23 -7.24
N ARG A 40 -6.01 -18.13 -7.61
CA ARG A 40 -5.51 -19.18 -6.74
C ARG A 40 -3.97 -19.17 -6.73
N LEU A 41 -3.38 -18.88 -5.56
CA LEU A 41 -1.97 -19.12 -5.33
C LEU A 41 -1.78 -20.61 -5.11
N TRP A 42 -0.95 -21.29 -5.91
CA TRP A 42 -0.75 -22.73 -5.76
C TRP A 42 0.68 -23.18 -6.05
N TYR A 43 1.08 -24.28 -5.42
CA TYR A 43 2.44 -24.82 -5.43
C TYR A 43 2.36 -26.34 -5.41
N ASP A 44 3.33 -27.00 -6.04
CA ASP A 44 3.43 -28.47 -6.13
C ASP A 44 4.52 -29.04 -5.20
N GLU A 45 5.08 -28.20 -4.32
CA GLU A 45 6.05 -28.60 -3.31
C GLU A 45 5.76 -27.96 -1.94
N PRO A 46 6.09 -28.64 -0.82
CA PRO A 46 6.00 -28.07 0.53
C PRO A 46 7.03 -26.93 0.74
N THR A 47 6.79 -26.08 1.75
CA THR A 47 7.68 -24.94 2.01
C THR A 47 9.12 -25.34 2.33
N SER A 48 9.36 -26.55 2.88
CA SER A 48 10.68 -27.09 3.15
C SER A 48 11.54 -27.33 1.89
N GLN A 49 10.91 -27.41 0.72
CA GLN A 49 11.57 -27.59 -0.58
C GLN A 49 11.60 -26.31 -1.42
N GLY A 50 10.92 -25.26 -1.00
CA GLY A 50 10.86 -23.98 -1.70
C GLY A 50 12.23 -23.33 -1.86
N THR A 51 12.49 -22.73 -3.03
CA THR A 51 13.73 -22.03 -3.34
C THR A 51 13.65 -20.54 -2.97
N ASN A 52 14.69 -20.01 -2.34
CA ASN A 52 14.79 -18.57 -2.07
C ASN A 52 15.03 -17.81 -3.37
N ILE A 53 14.03 -17.01 -3.81
CA ILE A 53 14.12 -16.19 -5.02
C ILE A 53 14.74 -14.81 -4.72
N LEU A 54 14.49 -14.27 -3.55
CA LEU A 54 15.08 -13.03 -3.06
C LEU A 54 15.87 -13.33 -1.80
N GLY A 55 17.09 -12.81 -1.71
CA GLY A 55 17.88 -12.86 -0.49
C GLY A 55 17.11 -12.18 0.65
N ALA A 56 17.10 -12.79 1.83
CA ALA A 56 16.58 -12.11 3.00
C ALA A 56 17.56 -11.00 3.42
N GLY A 57 17.05 -9.88 3.90
CA GLY A 57 17.87 -8.78 4.39
C GLY A 57 18.78 -9.21 5.57
N SER A 58 19.91 -8.56 5.72
CA SER A 58 20.91 -8.89 6.74
C SER A 58 20.31 -8.98 8.15
N GLY A 59 20.54 -10.11 8.82
CA GLY A 59 20.09 -10.37 10.20
C GLY A 59 18.80 -11.19 10.34
N TYR A 60 18.12 -11.51 9.22
CA TYR A 60 16.89 -12.31 9.22
C TYR A 60 17.02 -13.62 8.44
N ASP A 61 18.23 -14.03 8.12
CA ASP A 61 18.59 -15.13 7.21
C ASP A 61 18.66 -16.49 7.90
N THR A 62 17.64 -16.91 8.64
CA THR A 62 17.51 -18.31 9.02
C THR A 62 16.58 -19.01 8.03
N ASP A 63 16.85 -20.28 7.69
CA ASP A 63 16.02 -21.07 6.78
C ASP A 63 14.53 -21.05 7.17
N GLU A 64 14.23 -21.11 8.48
CA GLU A 64 12.87 -21.06 9.00
C GLU A 64 12.20 -19.69 8.75
N LYS A 65 12.90 -18.58 8.94
CA LYS A 65 12.38 -17.23 8.68
C LYS A 65 12.13 -17.01 7.19
N ASN A 66 13.04 -17.49 6.34
CA ASN A 66 12.87 -17.42 4.89
C ASN A 66 11.68 -18.23 4.42
N ARG A 67 11.47 -19.43 4.94
CA ARG A 67 10.30 -20.24 4.64
C ARG A 67 9.01 -19.54 5.06
N TRP A 68 8.96 -18.97 6.26
CA TRP A 68 7.80 -18.25 6.74
C TRP A 68 7.42 -17.08 5.84
N GLN A 69 8.34 -16.18 5.53
CA GLN A 69 8.03 -14.95 4.79
C GLN A 69 7.88 -15.15 3.28
N GLN A 70 8.49 -16.20 2.69
CA GLN A 70 8.53 -16.37 1.24
C GLN A 70 7.57 -17.44 0.73
N HIS A 71 7.22 -18.43 1.53
CA HIS A 71 6.55 -19.62 1.03
C HIS A 71 5.25 -20.00 1.77
N THR A 72 5.01 -19.50 2.99
CA THR A 72 3.75 -19.82 3.69
C THR A 72 2.55 -19.09 3.10
N LEU A 73 1.37 -19.67 3.30
CA LEU A 73 0.10 -19.10 2.86
C LEU A 73 -0.64 -18.51 4.06
N PRO A 74 -0.90 -17.19 4.06
CA PRO A 74 -1.56 -16.52 5.17
C PRO A 74 -3.08 -16.71 5.13
N ILE A 75 -3.70 -16.98 6.29
CA ILE A 75 -5.14 -16.93 6.50
C ILE A 75 -5.45 -16.02 7.69
N GLY A 76 -6.62 -15.37 7.71
CA GLY A 76 -6.98 -14.45 8.78
C GLY A 76 -8.46 -14.06 8.78
N ASN A 77 -8.95 -13.52 9.91
CA ASN A 77 -10.32 -13.06 10.09
C ASN A 77 -10.45 -11.61 10.61
N GLY A 78 -9.37 -10.85 10.51
CA GLY A 78 -9.31 -9.49 11.06
C GLY A 78 -8.51 -9.41 12.36
N ASP A 79 -8.80 -10.23 13.34
CA ASP A 79 -8.14 -10.23 14.66
C ASP A 79 -7.15 -11.38 14.85
N MET A 80 -7.40 -12.53 14.25
CA MET A 80 -6.49 -13.68 14.28
C MET A 80 -5.90 -13.94 12.90
N GLY A 81 -4.67 -14.43 12.86
CA GLY A 81 -3.96 -14.81 11.65
C GLY A 81 -3.15 -16.10 11.83
N ALA A 82 -3.00 -16.86 10.76
CA ALA A 82 -2.10 -18.01 10.73
C ALA A 82 -1.40 -18.12 9.37
N ASN A 83 -0.24 -18.75 9.38
CA ASN A 83 0.48 -19.08 8.16
C ASN A 83 0.55 -20.60 8.00
N VAL A 84 0.05 -21.11 6.89
CA VAL A 84 0.04 -22.54 6.55
C VAL A 84 1.33 -22.87 5.80
N TYR A 85 2.10 -23.82 6.31
CA TYR A 85 3.36 -24.26 5.69
C TYR A 85 3.17 -25.30 4.60
N GLY A 86 2.18 -26.16 4.74
CA GLY A 86 1.93 -27.24 3.78
C GLY A 86 2.94 -28.38 3.88
N GLU A 87 3.46 -28.67 5.06
CA GLU A 87 4.37 -29.80 5.28
C GLU A 87 3.63 -31.12 5.27
N ILE A 88 4.28 -32.21 4.84
CA ILE A 88 3.60 -33.51 4.62
C ILE A 88 3.46 -34.29 5.92
N ALA A 89 4.60 -34.68 6.53
CA ALA A 89 4.61 -35.56 7.70
C ALA A 89 4.26 -34.86 9.02
N SER A 90 4.59 -33.58 9.13
CA SER A 90 4.27 -32.73 10.29
C SER A 90 3.82 -31.37 9.79
N GLU A 91 2.53 -31.21 9.56
CA GLU A 91 1.98 -29.90 9.15
C GLU A 91 2.20 -28.89 10.25
N HIS A 92 2.54 -27.70 9.86
CA HIS A 92 2.90 -26.59 10.75
C HIS A 92 2.10 -25.33 10.39
N LEU A 93 1.52 -24.69 11.40
CA LEU A 93 0.93 -23.36 11.28
C LEU A 93 1.54 -22.46 12.37
N THR A 94 2.02 -21.27 12.01
CA THR A 94 2.20 -20.19 12.99
C THR A 94 0.84 -19.54 13.27
N PHE A 95 0.62 -19.07 14.49
CA PHE A 95 -0.64 -18.47 14.88
C PHE A 95 -0.43 -17.16 15.64
N ASN A 96 -1.28 -16.18 15.34
CA ASN A 96 -1.26 -14.84 15.91
C ASN A 96 -2.66 -14.40 16.34
N GLU A 97 -2.70 -13.55 17.34
CA GLU A 97 -3.87 -12.76 17.72
C GLU A 97 -3.37 -11.29 17.88
N LYS A 98 -4.08 -10.35 17.27
CA LYS A 98 -3.65 -8.98 16.98
C LYS A 98 -3.32 -8.14 18.22
N THR A 99 -3.89 -8.47 19.39
CA THR A 99 -3.72 -7.68 20.60
C THR A 99 -2.58 -8.16 21.51
N LEU A 100 -1.84 -9.22 21.12
CA LEU A 100 -0.73 -9.73 21.92
C LEU A 100 0.55 -8.90 21.70
N TRP A 101 0.82 -7.95 22.58
CA TRP A 101 1.96 -7.05 22.52
C TRP A 101 2.74 -6.96 23.82
N THR A 102 4.07 -6.88 23.71
CA THR A 102 4.93 -6.39 24.81
C THR A 102 4.92 -4.86 24.85
N GLY A 103 5.52 -4.26 25.88
CA GLY A 103 5.53 -2.80 26.06
C GLY A 103 4.34 -2.28 26.85
N GLY A 104 4.12 -0.98 26.78
CA GLY A 104 3.07 -0.30 27.52
C GLY A 104 3.30 -0.23 29.03
N PRO A 105 2.24 0.09 29.81
CA PRO A 105 2.33 0.14 31.27
C PRO A 105 2.55 -1.25 31.87
N SER A 106 3.31 -1.31 32.98
CA SER A 106 3.59 -2.54 33.71
C SER A 106 3.91 -2.24 35.17
N GLU A 107 4.11 -3.28 35.99
CA GLU A 107 4.53 -3.11 37.39
C GLU A 107 5.86 -2.35 37.51
N SER A 108 6.75 -2.54 36.56
CA SER A 108 8.02 -1.82 36.47
C SER A 108 7.94 -0.46 35.76
N ARG A 109 6.81 -0.13 35.16
CA ARG A 109 6.52 1.08 34.39
C ARG A 109 5.17 1.69 34.78
N LYS A 110 4.95 1.87 36.10
CA LYS A 110 3.69 2.44 36.64
C LYS A 110 3.48 3.89 36.24
N ASP A 111 4.56 4.60 35.96
CA ASP A 111 4.59 5.98 35.47
C ASP A 111 4.68 6.06 33.91
N TYR A 112 4.24 5.02 33.22
CA TYR A 112 4.24 5.00 31.77
C TYR A 112 3.48 6.18 31.16
N MET A 113 4.14 6.93 30.28
CA MET A 113 3.60 8.12 29.61
C MET A 113 3.75 8.08 28.08
N GLY A 114 3.66 6.89 27.46
CA GLY A 114 3.81 6.77 26.00
C GLY A 114 5.20 7.15 25.48
N GLY A 115 6.26 6.94 26.27
CA GLY A 115 7.64 7.29 25.91
C GLY A 115 7.99 8.77 26.05
N ASN A 116 7.07 9.61 26.50
CA ASN A 116 7.30 11.05 26.68
C ASN A 116 8.34 11.36 27.76
N SER A 117 9.12 12.43 27.56
CA SER A 117 10.14 12.92 28.50
C SER A 117 9.90 14.39 28.85
N THR A 118 9.40 14.65 30.06
CA THR A 118 9.19 16.01 30.55
C THR A 118 10.49 16.80 30.70
N GLU A 119 11.60 16.12 31.04
CA GLU A 119 12.92 16.73 31.13
C GLU A 119 13.39 17.29 29.76
N LYS A 120 13.11 16.56 28.67
CA LYS A 120 13.49 16.96 27.30
C LYS A 120 12.53 17.99 26.70
N GLY A 121 11.24 17.75 26.79
CA GLY A 121 10.21 18.64 26.20
C GLY A 121 10.01 19.95 26.97
N GLN A 122 10.09 19.90 28.31
CA GLN A 122 9.96 21.07 29.20
C GLN A 122 8.68 21.87 28.98
N ASP A 123 7.55 21.18 28.84
CA ASP A 123 6.23 21.78 28.55
C ASP A 123 6.29 22.78 27.37
N GLY A 124 6.95 22.35 26.28
CA GLY A 124 7.08 23.11 25.05
C GLY A 124 8.19 24.17 25.04
N ALA A 125 8.92 24.40 26.14
CA ALA A 125 9.99 25.37 26.16
C ALA A 125 11.16 24.99 25.24
N SER A 126 11.45 23.70 25.13
CA SER A 126 12.46 23.18 24.20
C SER A 126 12.11 23.47 22.74
N LEU A 127 10.86 23.22 22.32
CA LEU A 127 10.39 23.51 20.98
C LEU A 127 10.48 25.02 20.68
N LYS A 128 10.00 25.87 21.57
CA LYS A 128 10.06 27.33 21.41
C LYS A 128 11.50 27.85 21.28
N ASN A 129 12.44 27.28 22.00
CA ASN A 129 13.86 27.62 21.86
C ASN A 129 14.41 27.19 20.49
N ILE A 130 14.06 26.00 20.01
CA ILE A 130 14.47 25.48 18.71
C ILE A 130 13.88 26.35 17.58
N GLN A 131 12.60 26.70 17.66
CA GLN A 131 11.94 27.62 16.72
C GLN A 131 12.68 28.97 16.65
N LYS A 132 13.07 29.51 17.79
CA LYS A 132 13.86 30.74 17.85
C LYS A 132 15.22 30.60 17.21
N LEU A 133 15.93 29.50 17.40
CA LEU A 133 17.24 29.24 16.79
C LEU A 133 17.14 29.19 15.26
N PHE A 134 16.11 28.53 14.71
CA PHE A 134 15.83 28.54 13.27
C PHE A 134 15.53 29.95 12.76
N ALA A 135 14.66 30.70 13.45
CA ALA A 135 14.34 32.08 13.07
C ALA A 135 15.57 33.03 13.09
N GLU A 136 16.54 32.75 13.97
CA GLU A 136 17.80 33.49 14.04
C GLU A 136 18.88 33.00 13.03
N GLY A 137 18.57 31.97 12.20
CA GLY A 137 19.51 31.38 11.26
C GLY A 137 20.61 30.53 11.90
N LYS A 138 20.47 30.15 13.16
CA LYS A 138 21.40 29.29 13.92
C LYS A 138 21.12 27.80 13.69
N THR A 139 21.13 27.37 12.43
CA THR A 139 20.70 26.03 12.01
C THR A 139 21.48 24.90 12.68
N SER A 140 22.79 25.04 12.85
CA SER A 140 23.61 24.02 13.51
C SER A 140 23.26 23.81 14.99
N GLU A 141 23.01 24.92 15.71
CA GLU A 141 22.57 24.87 17.12
C GLU A 141 21.16 24.31 17.23
N ALA A 142 20.27 24.70 16.32
CA ALA A 142 18.89 24.17 16.22
C ALA A 142 18.88 22.66 15.96
N THR A 143 19.68 22.17 14.97
CA THR A 143 19.84 20.74 14.67
C THR A 143 20.34 19.94 15.88
N ALA A 144 21.36 20.45 16.58
CA ALA A 144 21.85 19.81 17.79
C ALA A 144 20.77 19.75 18.90
N ALA A 145 19.99 20.82 19.05
CA ALA A 145 18.92 20.88 20.01
C ALA A 145 17.77 19.90 19.67
N CYS A 146 17.39 19.79 18.38
CA CYS A 146 16.41 18.78 17.92
C CYS A 146 16.81 17.37 18.34
N ASN A 147 18.03 16.95 18.01
CA ASN A 147 18.54 15.62 18.33
C ASN A 147 18.60 15.31 19.84
N ASN A 148 18.71 16.33 20.67
CA ASN A 148 18.84 16.15 22.12
C ASN A 148 17.50 16.31 22.86
N LEU A 149 16.61 17.20 22.41
CA LEU A 149 15.46 17.66 23.19
C LEU A 149 14.10 17.21 22.59
N LEU A 150 13.99 17.03 21.28
CA LEU A 150 12.76 16.57 20.66
C LEU A 150 12.79 15.07 20.38
N VAL A 151 13.08 14.32 21.42
CA VAL A 151 13.14 12.85 21.41
C VAL A 151 12.56 12.30 22.71
N GLY A 152 11.94 11.14 22.63
CA GLY A 152 11.42 10.40 23.78
C GLY A 152 12.41 9.41 24.39
N ILE A 153 11.86 8.43 25.11
CA ILE A 153 12.61 7.32 25.74
C ILE A 153 12.02 5.99 25.23
N SER A 154 12.87 5.01 24.95
CA SER A 154 12.43 3.73 24.39
C SER A 154 11.78 2.76 25.38
N ASN A 155 11.85 3.06 26.68
CA ASN A 155 11.31 2.17 27.70
C ASN A 155 9.79 1.99 27.59
N GLY A 156 9.34 0.76 27.40
CA GLY A 156 7.93 0.42 27.23
C GLY A 156 7.40 0.54 25.81
N TYR A 157 8.26 0.68 24.79
CA TYR A 157 7.83 0.65 23.39
C TYR A 157 7.19 -0.70 23.02
N GLY A 158 7.89 -1.79 23.23
CA GLY A 158 7.40 -3.14 22.98
C GLY A 158 7.45 -3.58 21.52
N ALA A 159 6.78 -4.71 21.26
CA ALA A 159 6.67 -5.30 19.93
C ALA A 159 5.45 -6.23 19.83
N TYR A 160 4.92 -6.41 18.63
CA TYR A 160 3.90 -7.42 18.33
C TYR A 160 4.47 -8.84 18.55
N GLN A 161 3.68 -9.75 19.15
CA GLN A 161 4.19 -11.04 19.59
C GLN A 161 3.52 -12.22 18.85
N PRO A 162 4.30 -13.27 18.49
CA PRO A 162 3.73 -14.52 18.01
C PRO A 162 3.08 -15.25 19.19
N TRP A 163 1.91 -15.87 18.94
CA TRP A 163 1.17 -16.59 19.98
C TRP A 163 1.77 -17.97 20.27
N GLY A 164 1.86 -18.77 19.23
CA GLY A 164 2.34 -20.14 19.28
C GLY A 164 2.24 -20.82 17.92
N ASP A 165 2.68 -22.07 17.87
CA ASP A 165 2.66 -22.86 16.65
C ASP A 165 1.73 -24.08 16.81
N ILE A 166 0.98 -24.42 15.76
CA ILE A 166 0.13 -25.60 15.72
C ILE A 166 0.83 -26.67 14.89
N TYR A 167 0.92 -27.89 15.41
CA TYR A 167 1.49 -29.03 14.71
C TYR A 167 0.50 -30.19 14.62
N PHE A 168 0.46 -30.80 13.44
CA PHE A 168 -0.25 -32.05 13.16
C PHE A 168 0.79 -33.10 12.78
N ASP A 169 1.27 -33.85 13.78
CA ASP A 169 2.34 -34.84 13.62
C ASP A 169 1.76 -36.20 13.26
N TYR A 170 1.79 -36.53 11.98
CA TYR A 170 1.30 -37.82 11.49
C TYR A 170 2.23 -38.96 11.89
N LYS A 171 1.64 -40.14 12.21
CA LYS A 171 2.42 -41.32 12.67
C LYS A 171 2.88 -42.18 11.51
N ASP A 172 2.05 -42.25 10.46
CA ASP A 172 2.16 -43.25 9.40
C ASP A 172 2.46 -42.60 8.02
N ILE A 173 2.55 -41.29 7.94
CA ILE A 173 2.83 -40.53 6.71
C ILE A 173 4.31 -40.15 6.66
N THR A 174 4.92 -40.29 5.47
CA THR A 174 6.29 -39.89 5.23
C THR A 174 6.43 -39.07 3.94
N GLU A 175 7.25 -38.03 3.95
CA GLU A 175 7.49 -37.17 2.80
C GLU A 175 7.95 -37.96 1.55
N LYS A 176 8.73 -39.02 1.76
CA LYS A 176 9.32 -39.82 0.69
C LYS A 176 8.29 -40.55 -0.18
N ASN A 177 7.18 -40.96 0.40
CA ASN A 177 6.14 -41.76 -0.27
C ASN A 177 5.01 -40.92 -0.82
N ALA A 178 4.92 -39.66 -0.47
CA ALA A 178 3.88 -38.74 -0.94
C ALA A 178 4.05 -38.45 -2.44
N THR A 179 2.94 -38.45 -3.15
CA THR A 179 2.83 -38.17 -4.58
C THR A 179 1.66 -37.24 -4.83
N GLU A 180 1.56 -36.65 -6.00
CA GLU A 180 0.49 -35.72 -6.40
C GLU A 180 0.28 -34.63 -5.32
N TYR A 181 1.38 -34.07 -4.81
CA TYR A 181 1.35 -33.02 -3.81
C TYR A 181 0.88 -31.71 -4.41
N GLN A 182 0.04 -30.97 -3.69
CA GLN A 182 -0.38 -29.63 -4.00
C GLN A 182 -0.76 -28.89 -2.74
N ARG A 183 -0.40 -27.61 -2.66
CA ARG A 183 -0.95 -26.67 -1.66
C ARG A 183 -1.38 -25.40 -2.36
N ASP A 184 -2.42 -24.76 -1.82
CA ASP A 184 -2.96 -23.55 -2.40
C ASP A 184 -3.65 -22.64 -1.38
N LEU A 185 -3.88 -21.41 -1.81
CA LEU A 185 -4.79 -20.45 -1.20
C LEU A 185 -5.74 -19.94 -2.29
N ASP A 186 -7.01 -20.26 -2.18
CA ASP A 186 -8.05 -19.77 -3.06
C ASP A 186 -8.59 -18.43 -2.53
N LEU A 187 -8.32 -17.35 -3.27
CA LEU A 187 -8.74 -16.00 -2.90
C LEU A 187 -10.26 -15.81 -2.97
N LYS A 188 -11.00 -16.62 -3.74
CA LYS A 188 -12.46 -16.53 -3.83
C LYS A 188 -13.16 -17.10 -2.58
N THR A 189 -12.47 -17.96 -1.84
CA THR A 189 -13.03 -18.65 -0.69
C THR A 189 -12.29 -18.36 0.62
N ALA A 190 -11.10 -17.74 0.55
CA ALA A 190 -10.18 -17.56 1.68
C ALA A 190 -9.85 -18.89 2.40
N ILE A 191 -9.76 -19.99 1.64
CA ILE A 191 -9.42 -21.31 2.14
C ILE A 191 -8.05 -21.71 1.61
N SER A 192 -7.15 -22.12 2.50
CA SER A 192 -5.89 -22.76 2.13
C SER A 192 -6.08 -24.29 2.17
N THR A 193 -5.63 -24.96 1.12
CA THR A 193 -5.74 -26.43 0.98
C THR A 193 -4.37 -27.06 0.76
N VAL A 194 -4.13 -28.20 1.40
CA VAL A 194 -2.98 -29.07 1.17
C VAL A 194 -3.48 -30.46 0.82
N SER A 195 -3.04 -31.00 -0.30
CA SER A 195 -3.45 -32.34 -0.74
C SER A 195 -2.29 -33.15 -1.28
N PHE A 196 -2.30 -34.47 -1.04
CA PHE A 196 -1.32 -35.42 -1.55
C PHE A 196 -1.85 -36.85 -1.47
N LYS A 197 -1.20 -37.77 -2.17
CA LYS A 197 -1.49 -39.21 -2.07
C LYS A 197 -0.33 -39.97 -1.45
N GLU A 198 -0.63 -40.92 -0.57
CA GLU A 198 0.31 -41.94 -0.08
C GLU A 198 -0.39 -43.27 0.07
N ASP A 199 0.23 -44.34 -0.41
CA ASP A 199 -0.28 -45.72 -0.37
C ASP A 199 -1.72 -45.86 -0.87
N GLY A 200 -2.09 -45.14 -1.93
CA GLY A 200 -3.42 -45.14 -2.54
C GLY A 200 -4.50 -44.38 -1.78
N THR A 201 -4.17 -43.74 -0.67
CA THR A 201 -5.07 -42.88 0.11
C THR A 201 -4.84 -41.42 -0.25
N GLN A 202 -5.92 -40.70 -0.55
CA GLN A 202 -5.90 -39.25 -0.75
C GLN A 202 -6.04 -38.56 0.61
N TYR A 203 -5.08 -37.72 0.95
CA TYR A 203 -5.10 -36.83 2.10
C TYR A 203 -5.44 -35.42 1.65
N THR A 204 -6.34 -34.76 2.36
CA THR A 204 -6.72 -33.36 2.12
C THR A 204 -6.79 -32.62 3.46
N ARG A 205 -6.25 -31.43 3.51
CA ARG A 205 -6.31 -30.53 4.67
C ARG A 205 -6.82 -29.20 4.20
N GLU A 206 -7.89 -28.69 4.82
CA GLU A 206 -8.42 -27.35 4.58
C GLU A 206 -8.21 -26.49 5.83
N PHE A 207 -7.80 -25.24 5.64
CA PHE A 207 -7.57 -24.27 6.70
C PHE A 207 -8.25 -22.96 6.34
N PHE A 208 -9.05 -22.41 7.25
CA PHE A 208 -9.66 -21.09 7.12
C PHE A 208 -9.92 -20.44 8.47
N MET A 209 -10.18 -19.13 8.49
CA MET A 209 -10.58 -18.40 9.68
C MET A 209 -11.95 -17.77 9.46
N SER A 210 -12.94 -18.20 10.25
CA SER A 210 -14.28 -17.62 10.25
C SER A 210 -14.28 -16.34 11.09
N HIS A 211 -14.74 -15.25 10.51
CA HIS A 211 -14.91 -13.98 11.23
C HIS A 211 -16.15 -14.05 12.14
N ASP A 212 -17.31 -14.46 11.62
CA ASP A 212 -18.56 -14.54 12.37
C ASP A 212 -18.49 -15.49 13.58
N ASP A 213 -17.74 -16.58 13.44
CA ASP A 213 -17.59 -17.59 14.50
C ASP A 213 -16.35 -17.34 15.37
N ASP A 214 -15.47 -16.42 14.99
CA ASP A 214 -14.21 -16.06 15.64
C ASP A 214 -13.33 -17.29 15.96
N VAL A 215 -13.13 -18.15 14.95
CA VAL A 215 -12.32 -19.37 15.05
C VAL A 215 -11.46 -19.62 13.81
N LEU A 216 -10.24 -20.15 14.05
CA LEU A 216 -9.50 -20.93 13.06
C LEU A 216 -10.10 -22.32 12.97
N VAL A 217 -10.33 -22.82 11.76
CA VAL A 217 -10.78 -24.18 11.48
C VAL A 217 -9.75 -24.90 10.63
N ALA A 218 -9.37 -26.12 11.05
CA ALA A 218 -8.63 -27.05 10.24
C ALA A 218 -9.45 -28.33 10.04
N ARG A 219 -9.66 -28.74 8.78
CA ARG A 219 -10.33 -29.99 8.42
C ARG A 219 -9.35 -30.91 7.71
N LEU A 220 -9.04 -32.06 8.32
CA LEU A 220 -8.12 -33.07 7.80
C LEU A 220 -8.94 -34.31 7.41
N GLU A 221 -8.76 -34.83 6.20
CA GLU A 221 -9.47 -35.99 5.67
C GLU A 221 -8.53 -37.01 5.05
N ALA A 222 -8.87 -38.30 5.24
CA ALA A 222 -8.22 -39.43 4.55
C ALA A 222 -9.27 -40.22 3.77
N LYS A 223 -9.19 -40.19 2.46
CA LYS A 223 -10.11 -40.93 1.54
C LYS A 223 -9.36 -42.12 0.91
N GLY A 224 -9.54 -43.31 1.49
CA GLY A 224 -8.89 -44.56 1.08
C GLY A 224 -8.93 -45.60 2.16
N SER A 225 -7.96 -46.53 2.11
CA SER A 225 -7.83 -47.61 3.11
C SER A 225 -7.27 -47.13 4.44
N GLU A 226 -6.36 -46.16 4.39
CA GLU A 226 -5.66 -45.63 5.56
C GLU A 226 -6.54 -44.67 6.37
N LYS A 227 -6.20 -44.50 7.64
CA LYS A 227 -6.89 -43.63 8.60
C LYS A 227 -5.93 -42.57 9.12
N LEU A 228 -6.49 -41.53 9.68
CA LEU A 228 -5.71 -40.47 10.34
C LEU A 228 -5.27 -40.93 11.73
N ASN A 229 -3.95 -41.01 11.91
CA ASN A 229 -3.27 -41.24 13.16
C ASN A 229 -2.25 -40.15 13.39
N LEU A 230 -2.52 -39.19 14.31
CA LEU A 230 -1.66 -38.05 14.52
C LEU A 230 -1.69 -37.52 15.95
N ASP A 231 -0.65 -36.83 16.33
CA ASP A 231 -0.66 -35.97 17.52
C ASP A 231 -0.92 -34.52 17.12
N VAL A 232 -1.76 -33.81 17.87
CA VAL A 232 -1.99 -32.37 17.77
C VAL A 232 -1.30 -31.69 18.93
N ARG A 233 -0.42 -30.73 18.65
CA ARG A 233 0.33 -29.94 19.64
C ARG A 233 0.14 -28.45 19.39
N PHE A 234 0.16 -27.67 20.48
CA PHE A 234 0.05 -26.21 20.42
C PHE A 234 1.03 -25.56 21.43
N PRO A 235 2.35 -25.61 21.20
CA PRO A 235 3.33 -24.96 22.07
C PRO A 235 3.27 -23.43 21.98
N SER A 236 3.37 -22.77 23.12
CA SER A 236 3.44 -21.31 23.22
C SER A 236 4.81 -20.78 22.80
N LYS A 237 4.83 -19.63 22.12
CA LYS A 237 6.03 -18.81 21.89
C LYS A 237 6.31 -17.85 23.06
N GLN A 238 5.36 -17.68 23.98
CA GLN A 238 5.41 -16.73 25.10
C GLN A 238 5.64 -17.37 26.46
N GLY A 239 6.02 -18.64 26.50
CA GLY A 239 6.22 -19.38 27.74
C GLY A 239 4.95 -19.78 28.48
N GLY A 240 3.77 -19.56 27.88
CA GLY A 240 2.49 -20.05 28.38
C GLY A 240 2.44 -21.58 28.44
N LYS A 241 1.57 -22.09 29.24
CA LYS A 241 1.49 -23.53 29.52
C LYS A 241 0.31 -24.13 28.75
N THR A 242 0.61 -25.05 27.83
CA THR A 242 -0.38 -25.88 27.16
C THR A 242 -0.70 -27.12 28.01
N VAL A 243 -1.96 -27.40 28.23
CA VAL A 243 -2.43 -28.59 28.95
C VAL A 243 -3.70 -29.20 28.27
N ALA A 244 -3.78 -30.53 28.28
CA ALA A 244 -4.99 -31.18 27.84
C ALA A 244 -6.09 -31.02 28.90
N GLU A 245 -7.24 -30.51 28.50
CA GLU A 245 -8.48 -30.40 29.30
C GLU A 245 -9.52 -31.38 28.76
N GLY A 246 -9.74 -32.43 29.50
CA GLY A 246 -10.52 -33.56 29.00
C GLY A 246 -9.77 -34.39 27.96
N ASN A 247 -10.51 -34.99 27.01
CA ASN A 247 -9.91 -35.87 26.01
C ASN A 247 -9.64 -35.19 24.67
N ASP A 248 -10.27 -34.06 24.37
CA ASP A 248 -10.33 -33.47 23.02
C ASP A 248 -9.96 -31.98 22.95
N THR A 249 -9.53 -31.39 24.03
CA THR A 249 -9.24 -29.95 24.09
C THR A 249 -7.86 -29.68 24.66
N LEU A 250 -7.10 -28.78 24.05
CA LEU A 250 -5.91 -28.14 24.60
C LEU A 250 -6.27 -26.72 25.05
N LYS A 251 -5.86 -26.40 26.26
CA LYS A 251 -5.89 -25.07 26.82
C LYS A 251 -4.48 -24.50 26.88
N LEU A 252 -4.25 -23.35 26.29
CA LEU A 252 -3.00 -22.59 26.40
C LEU A 252 -3.31 -21.25 27.04
N CYS A 253 -2.77 -21.00 28.24
CA CYS A 253 -2.92 -19.74 28.94
C CYS A 253 -1.58 -19.27 29.50
N GLY A 254 -1.45 -17.96 29.67
CA GLY A 254 -0.27 -17.34 30.24
C GLY A 254 -0.44 -15.84 30.44
N ALA A 255 0.66 -15.22 30.86
CA ALA A 255 0.82 -13.77 30.85
C ALA A 255 2.20 -13.42 30.32
N LEU A 256 2.31 -12.35 29.54
CA LEU A 256 3.59 -11.87 29.05
C LEU A 256 4.48 -11.44 30.22
N THR A 257 5.74 -11.83 30.19
CA THR A 257 6.69 -11.51 31.27
C THR A 257 6.93 -9.99 31.38
N ASP A 258 6.94 -9.29 30.24
CA ASP A 258 7.24 -7.86 30.17
C ASP A 258 6.18 -6.97 30.84
N ASN A 259 4.91 -7.19 30.50
CA ASN A 259 3.82 -6.29 30.89
C ASN A 259 2.63 -6.97 31.56
N GLN A 260 2.75 -8.26 31.85
CA GLN A 260 1.69 -9.08 32.49
C GLN A 260 0.37 -9.14 31.71
N MET A 261 0.39 -8.88 30.38
CA MET A 261 -0.77 -9.08 29.53
C MET A 261 -1.19 -10.54 29.55
N LYS A 262 -2.42 -10.78 29.96
CA LYS A 262 -2.98 -12.13 30.01
C LYS A 262 -3.44 -12.56 28.61
N TYR A 263 -3.26 -13.83 28.32
CA TYR A 263 -3.72 -14.43 27.07
C TYR A 263 -4.24 -15.84 27.30
N ALA A 264 -5.25 -16.22 26.57
CA ALA A 264 -5.87 -17.54 26.62
C ALA A 264 -6.29 -18.00 25.24
N SER A 265 -6.10 -19.28 24.95
CA SER A 265 -6.62 -19.95 23.77
C SER A 265 -7.09 -21.36 24.09
N TYR A 266 -8.07 -21.81 23.31
CA TYR A 266 -8.60 -23.17 23.35
C TYR A 266 -8.59 -23.77 21.95
N LEU A 267 -8.04 -24.99 21.85
CA LEU A 267 -8.01 -25.78 20.62
C LEU A 267 -8.76 -27.09 20.89
N THR A 268 -9.90 -27.29 20.21
CA THR A 268 -10.73 -28.51 20.36
C THR A 268 -10.68 -29.34 19.08
N VAL A 269 -10.46 -30.65 19.23
CA VAL A 269 -10.36 -31.64 18.14
C VAL A 269 -11.57 -32.57 18.15
N LYS A 270 -12.26 -32.69 17.02
CA LYS A 270 -13.35 -33.67 16.79
C LYS A 270 -12.93 -34.64 15.69
N ALA A 271 -13.08 -35.94 15.97
CA ALA A 271 -12.74 -37.02 15.05
C ALA A 271 -14.02 -37.72 14.52
N ASP A 272 -14.07 -37.90 13.21
CA ASP A 272 -15.09 -38.71 12.55
C ASP A 272 -14.60 -40.16 12.45
N ASN A 273 -15.40 -41.09 13.00
CA ASN A 273 -15.11 -42.54 13.05
C ASN A 273 -13.74 -42.89 13.65
N GLY A 274 -13.34 -42.23 14.71
CA GLY A 274 -12.08 -42.45 15.40
C GLY A 274 -12.17 -42.05 16.86
N SER A 275 -11.03 -41.89 17.51
CA SER A 275 -10.96 -41.44 18.91
C SER A 275 -9.92 -40.35 19.08
N VAL A 276 -10.17 -39.45 20.05
CA VAL A 276 -9.24 -38.44 20.52
C VAL A 276 -8.93 -38.69 21.98
N THR A 277 -7.68 -38.60 22.39
CA THR A 277 -7.23 -38.75 23.78
C THR A 277 -6.25 -37.66 24.15
N GLY A 278 -6.57 -36.88 25.18
CA GLY A 278 -5.71 -35.84 25.74
C GLY A 278 -4.73 -36.40 26.76
N SER A 279 -3.45 -35.98 26.66
CA SER A 279 -2.43 -36.35 27.65
C SER A 279 -1.31 -35.31 27.66
N GLY A 280 -1.05 -34.73 28.83
CA GLY A 280 -0.02 -33.73 29.01
C GLY A 280 -0.31 -32.45 28.20
N ASP A 281 0.49 -32.17 27.18
CA ASP A 281 0.41 -30.99 26.32
C ASP A 281 -0.02 -31.31 24.88
N LYS A 282 -0.61 -32.47 24.63
CA LYS A 282 -1.03 -32.91 23.30
C LYS A 282 -2.33 -33.70 23.29
N LEU A 283 -2.95 -33.75 22.10
CA LEU A 283 -4.06 -34.63 21.79
C LEU A 283 -3.58 -35.70 20.81
N THR A 284 -3.94 -36.96 21.03
CA THR A 284 -3.67 -38.06 20.10
C THR A 284 -4.94 -38.51 19.43
N VAL A 285 -4.98 -38.44 18.11
CA VAL A 285 -6.05 -38.97 17.25
C VAL A 285 -5.69 -40.36 16.77
N LYS A 286 -6.63 -41.28 16.77
CA LYS A 286 -6.49 -42.66 16.26
C LYS A 286 -7.67 -43.08 15.41
N ASP A 287 -7.35 -43.73 14.30
CA ASP A 287 -8.27 -44.40 13.38
C ASP A 287 -9.40 -43.52 12.84
N ALA A 288 -9.17 -42.20 12.73
CA ALA A 288 -10.16 -41.28 12.22
C ALA A 288 -10.24 -41.25 10.69
N SER A 289 -11.44 -41.11 10.12
CA SER A 289 -11.60 -40.85 8.68
C SER A 289 -11.46 -39.38 8.37
N ALA A 290 -11.79 -38.53 9.32
CA ALA A 290 -11.58 -37.10 9.27
C ALA A 290 -11.43 -36.51 10.67
N VAL A 291 -10.82 -35.34 10.74
CA VAL A 291 -10.57 -34.56 11.97
C VAL A 291 -10.92 -33.11 11.71
N THR A 292 -11.67 -32.49 12.62
CA THR A 292 -11.90 -31.05 12.61
C THR A 292 -11.32 -30.44 13.88
N VAL A 293 -10.55 -29.37 13.70
CA VAL A 293 -9.96 -28.58 14.77
C VAL A 293 -10.59 -27.20 14.77
N TYR A 294 -10.93 -26.71 15.96
CA TYR A 294 -11.43 -25.35 16.19
C TYR A 294 -10.53 -24.66 17.20
N LEU A 295 -10.03 -23.49 16.90
CA LEU A 295 -9.17 -22.70 17.77
C LEU A 295 -9.66 -21.25 17.82
N SER A 296 -9.78 -20.71 19.02
CA SER A 296 -9.92 -19.27 19.25
C SER A 296 -8.95 -18.81 20.34
N ALA A 297 -8.63 -17.52 20.31
CA ALA A 297 -7.68 -16.89 21.23
C ALA A 297 -8.11 -15.47 21.56
N ALA A 298 -7.73 -14.98 22.74
CA ALA A 298 -7.90 -13.57 23.09
C ALA A 298 -6.93 -13.17 24.22
N THR A 299 -6.68 -11.88 24.32
CA THR A 299 -5.98 -11.26 25.44
C THR A 299 -6.93 -10.50 26.36
N ASP A 300 -6.42 -9.95 27.44
CA ASP A 300 -7.10 -8.97 28.29
C ASP A 300 -6.88 -7.52 27.82
N TYR A 301 -6.46 -7.33 26.57
CA TYR A 301 -6.30 -6.01 25.98
C TYR A 301 -7.64 -5.28 25.85
N LYS A 302 -7.60 -3.96 26.06
CA LYS A 302 -8.68 -3.03 25.80
C LYS A 302 -8.09 -1.75 25.28
N ASN A 303 -8.55 -1.27 24.12
CA ASN A 303 -8.13 0.01 23.59
C ASN A 303 -8.72 1.18 24.42
N ALA A 304 -8.10 1.50 25.54
CA ALA A 304 -8.49 2.60 26.43
C ALA A 304 -7.31 3.11 27.23
N PHE A 305 -6.92 4.36 26.97
CA PHE A 305 -5.85 5.06 27.69
C PHE A 305 -6.25 5.40 29.14
N TYR A 306 -7.48 5.83 29.35
CA TYR A 306 -8.04 6.07 30.69
C TYR A 306 -9.08 5.01 31.05
N ASN A 307 -8.90 4.41 32.22
CA ASN A 307 -10.00 3.71 32.87
C ASN A 307 -10.72 4.74 33.77
N GLU A 308 -12.02 4.98 33.52
CA GLU A 308 -12.82 5.91 34.31
C GLU A 308 -12.77 5.62 35.83
N ASP A 309 -12.57 4.36 36.17
CA ASP A 309 -12.52 3.90 37.57
C ASP A 309 -11.14 4.07 38.24
N LYS A 310 -10.07 4.38 37.52
CA LYS A 310 -8.67 4.62 37.99
C LYS A 310 -8.19 3.67 39.11
N THR A 311 -8.84 2.57 39.31
CA THR A 311 -8.58 1.62 40.40
C THR A 311 -7.60 0.53 40.04
N GLU A 312 -7.22 0.41 38.77
CA GLU A 312 -6.26 -0.57 38.30
C GLU A 312 -4.93 0.08 37.91
N ASP A 313 -3.85 -0.54 38.33
CA ASP A 313 -2.48 -0.09 38.10
C ASP A 313 -2.07 -0.13 36.61
N TYR A 314 -2.93 -0.67 35.72
CA TYR A 314 -2.63 -0.87 34.31
C TYR A 314 -3.76 -0.39 33.39
N TYR A 315 -3.46 0.61 32.59
CA TYR A 315 -4.31 1.02 31.46
C TYR A 315 -4.28 -0.06 30.37
N TYR A 316 -5.17 0.02 29.42
CA TYR A 316 -5.28 -0.90 28.28
C TYR A 316 -5.60 -2.35 28.65
N ARG A 317 -6.33 -2.58 29.77
CA ARG A 317 -6.77 -3.88 30.24
C ARG A 317 -8.27 -3.94 30.44
N THR A 318 -8.86 -5.12 30.21
CA THR A 318 -10.27 -5.39 30.52
C THR A 318 -10.52 -5.57 32.01
N GLY A 319 -9.49 -5.88 32.80
CA GLY A 319 -9.60 -6.25 34.20
C GLY A 319 -10.16 -7.68 34.42
N GLU A 320 -10.32 -8.49 33.38
CA GLU A 320 -10.77 -9.87 33.48
C GLU A 320 -9.82 -10.73 34.33
N THR A 321 -10.38 -11.65 35.14
CA THR A 321 -9.56 -12.69 35.77
C THR A 321 -9.12 -13.72 34.71
N ASP A 322 -8.09 -14.51 35.01
CA ASP A 322 -7.62 -15.59 34.13
C ASP A 322 -8.77 -16.57 33.78
N GLU A 323 -9.64 -16.85 34.78
CA GLU A 323 -10.78 -17.73 34.58
C GLU A 323 -11.86 -17.10 33.69
N ALA A 324 -12.09 -15.79 33.80
CA ALA A 324 -13.08 -15.08 32.99
C ALA A 324 -12.64 -15.02 31.53
N LEU A 325 -11.38 -14.65 31.27
CA LEU A 325 -10.78 -14.65 29.95
C LEU A 325 -10.80 -16.05 29.32
N ALA A 326 -10.32 -17.07 30.04
CA ALA A 326 -10.34 -18.46 29.57
C ALA A 326 -11.75 -18.96 29.27
N LYS A 327 -12.73 -18.61 30.10
CA LYS A 327 -14.13 -18.97 29.89
C LYS A 327 -14.71 -18.34 28.63
N ARG A 328 -14.45 -17.06 28.40
CA ARG A 328 -14.91 -16.34 27.20
C ARG A 328 -14.41 -17.00 25.92
N VAL A 329 -13.11 -17.30 25.84
CA VAL A 329 -12.51 -17.97 24.69
C VAL A 329 -13.06 -19.38 24.50
N LYS A 330 -13.22 -20.13 25.61
CA LYS A 330 -13.80 -21.47 25.53
C LYS A 330 -15.24 -21.48 25.00
N GLU A 331 -16.07 -20.53 25.45
CA GLU A 331 -17.45 -20.39 24.97
C GLU A 331 -17.52 -20.11 23.45
N THR A 332 -16.55 -19.36 22.88
CA THR A 332 -16.44 -19.15 21.44
C THR A 332 -16.17 -20.47 20.71
N VAL A 333 -15.16 -21.23 21.16
CA VAL A 333 -14.85 -22.56 20.58
C VAL A 333 -15.99 -23.53 20.73
N ASP A 334 -16.62 -23.62 21.92
CA ASP A 334 -17.74 -24.53 22.17
C ASP A 334 -18.93 -24.26 21.22
N LYS A 335 -19.25 -22.98 20.94
CA LYS A 335 -20.31 -22.61 19.98
C LYS A 335 -19.96 -23.05 18.55
N ALA A 336 -18.72 -22.85 18.10
CA ALA A 336 -18.28 -23.30 16.78
C ALA A 336 -18.31 -24.84 16.66
N VAL A 337 -17.93 -25.55 17.72
CA VAL A 337 -18.02 -27.02 17.80
C VAL A 337 -19.48 -27.50 17.75
N GLU A 338 -20.39 -26.84 18.46
CA GLU A 338 -21.83 -27.16 18.44
C GLU A 338 -22.43 -26.91 17.04
N LYS A 339 -22.06 -25.80 16.40
CA LYS A 339 -22.46 -25.45 15.03
C LYS A 339 -21.95 -26.46 14.00
N GLY A 340 -20.73 -26.94 14.17
CA GLY A 340 -20.09 -27.96 13.36
C GLY A 340 -19.51 -27.46 12.06
N TYR A 341 -18.54 -28.22 11.51
CA TYR A 341 -17.70 -27.83 10.37
C TYR A 341 -18.47 -27.28 9.16
N LYS A 342 -19.56 -27.98 8.76
CA LYS A 342 -20.27 -27.59 7.52
C LYS A 342 -20.94 -26.24 7.65
N GLU A 343 -21.50 -25.94 8.79
CA GLU A 343 -22.21 -24.69 9.03
C GLU A 343 -21.23 -23.55 9.27
N VAL A 344 -20.13 -23.77 10.01
CA VAL A 344 -19.05 -22.79 10.18
C VAL A 344 -18.40 -22.45 8.83
N LYS A 345 -18.14 -23.45 7.97
CA LYS A 345 -17.62 -23.21 6.61
C LYS A 345 -18.61 -22.40 5.75
N ALA A 346 -19.91 -22.71 5.84
CA ALA A 346 -20.94 -21.98 5.09
C ALA A 346 -21.01 -20.52 5.52
N THR A 347 -21.00 -20.24 6.82
CA THR A 347 -20.98 -18.88 7.37
C THR A 347 -19.72 -18.12 6.94
N HIS A 348 -18.55 -18.76 7.04
CA HIS A 348 -17.30 -18.19 6.58
C HIS A 348 -17.36 -17.78 5.10
N LEU A 349 -17.89 -18.64 4.23
CA LEU A 349 -18.02 -18.35 2.81
C LEU A 349 -19.00 -17.21 2.54
N GLU A 350 -20.15 -17.17 3.23
CA GLU A 350 -21.16 -16.12 3.08
C GLU A 350 -20.58 -14.76 3.47
N ASP A 351 -19.99 -14.66 4.65
CA ASP A 351 -19.37 -13.44 5.16
C ASP A 351 -18.21 -12.95 4.27
N TYR A 352 -17.25 -13.83 3.97
CA TYR A 352 -16.09 -13.45 3.18
C TYR A 352 -16.44 -13.04 1.75
N GLN A 353 -17.30 -13.82 1.08
CA GLN A 353 -17.70 -13.60 -0.30
C GLN A 353 -18.58 -12.37 -0.46
N GLU A 354 -19.32 -11.95 0.56
CA GLU A 354 -20.03 -10.67 0.54
C GLU A 354 -19.07 -9.51 0.28
N LEU A 355 -17.88 -9.53 0.90
CA LEU A 355 -16.87 -8.51 0.73
C LEU A 355 -16.03 -8.71 -0.54
N PHE A 356 -15.52 -9.92 -0.73
CA PHE A 356 -14.57 -10.20 -1.80
C PHE A 356 -15.17 -10.05 -3.19
N ASN A 357 -16.40 -10.52 -3.40
CA ASN A 357 -17.06 -10.53 -4.70
C ASN A 357 -17.58 -9.15 -5.16
N ARG A 358 -17.44 -8.10 -4.34
CA ARG A 358 -17.85 -6.75 -4.70
C ARG A 358 -17.04 -6.15 -5.85
N VAL A 359 -15.80 -6.60 -6.06
CA VAL A 359 -14.93 -6.08 -7.12
C VAL A 359 -14.35 -7.21 -7.94
N SER A 360 -14.50 -7.11 -9.25
CA SER A 360 -13.84 -7.99 -10.22
C SER A 360 -12.96 -7.18 -11.18
N LEU A 361 -11.89 -7.78 -11.68
CA LEU A 361 -10.97 -7.17 -12.63
C LEU A 361 -10.62 -8.16 -13.75
N ASN A 362 -10.75 -7.72 -14.98
CA ASN A 362 -10.27 -8.43 -16.16
C ASN A 362 -9.41 -7.47 -16.98
N ILE A 363 -8.15 -7.77 -17.14
CA ILE A 363 -7.18 -7.01 -17.94
C ILE A 363 -6.65 -7.83 -19.13
N GLY A 364 -7.42 -8.83 -19.56
CA GLY A 364 -7.07 -9.71 -20.66
C GLY A 364 -6.09 -10.82 -20.26
N GLN A 365 -6.17 -11.28 -19.01
CA GLN A 365 -5.35 -12.38 -18.48
C GLN A 365 -5.81 -13.74 -19.02
N THR A 366 -4.89 -14.70 -19.01
CA THR A 366 -5.19 -16.13 -19.23
C THR A 366 -4.64 -16.95 -18.08
N VAL A 367 -5.38 -17.99 -17.70
CA VAL A 367 -4.96 -18.89 -16.62
C VAL A 367 -3.77 -19.73 -17.07
N SER A 368 -2.64 -19.62 -16.36
CA SER A 368 -1.46 -20.43 -16.57
C SER A 368 -1.56 -21.78 -15.83
N GLU A 369 -0.95 -22.82 -16.40
CA GLU A 369 -0.77 -24.12 -15.72
C GLU A 369 0.46 -24.14 -14.80
N LYS A 370 1.26 -23.06 -14.78
CA LYS A 370 2.44 -22.95 -13.90
C LYS A 370 2.03 -22.72 -12.45
N THR A 371 2.85 -23.22 -11.52
CA THR A 371 2.76 -22.81 -10.10
C THR A 371 2.96 -21.31 -9.96
N THR A 372 2.53 -20.73 -8.85
CA THR A 372 2.62 -19.27 -8.64
C THR A 372 4.08 -18.77 -8.65
N ASP A 373 4.98 -19.53 -8.04
CA ASP A 373 6.41 -19.21 -8.00
C ASP A 373 7.10 -19.40 -9.37
N ASP A 374 6.76 -20.43 -10.15
CA ASP A 374 7.24 -20.60 -11.52
C ASP A 374 6.69 -19.51 -12.44
N LEU A 375 5.43 -19.10 -12.28
CA LEU A 375 4.85 -18.00 -13.02
C LEU A 375 5.56 -16.68 -12.68
N LEU A 376 5.80 -16.41 -11.40
CA LEU A 376 6.58 -15.25 -10.95
C LEU A 376 8.00 -15.27 -11.51
N LYS A 377 8.66 -16.43 -11.53
CA LYS A 377 10.00 -16.60 -12.10
C LYS A 377 10.01 -16.26 -13.59
N THR A 378 9.04 -16.79 -14.37
CA THR A 378 8.94 -16.49 -15.81
C THR A 378 8.55 -15.04 -16.08
N TYR A 379 7.82 -14.39 -15.18
CA TYR A 379 7.57 -12.94 -15.21
C TYR A 379 8.91 -12.17 -15.05
N LYS A 380 9.71 -12.54 -14.04
CA LYS A 380 11.00 -11.87 -13.73
C LYS A 380 12.03 -12.00 -14.85
N ASP A 381 12.15 -13.15 -15.47
CA ASP A 381 13.11 -13.40 -16.56
C ASP A 381 12.59 -12.98 -17.94
N GLY A 382 11.34 -12.50 -18.02
CA GLY A 382 10.71 -12.01 -19.24
C GLY A 382 10.21 -13.10 -20.19
N SER A 383 10.19 -14.38 -19.78
CA SER A 383 9.74 -15.49 -20.62
C SER A 383 8.23 -15.78 -20.55
N ALA A 384 7.52 -15.21 -19.55
CA ALA A 384 6.07 -15.26 -19.48
C ALA A 384 5.42 -14.51 -20.66
N SER A 385 4.36 -15.06 -21.23
CA SER A 385 3.53 -14.35 -22.20
C SER A 385 2.80 -13.17 -21.55
N GLU A 386 2.43 -12.15 -22.33
CA GLU A 386 1.72 -10.99 -21.78
C GLU A 386 0.41 -11.36 -21.06
N PRO A 387 -0.44 -12.29 -21.56
CA PRO A 387 -1.62 -12.71 -20.79
C PRO A 387 -1.29 -13.44 -19.48
N GLU A 388 -0.18 -14.18 -19.40
CA GLU A 388 0.29 -14.80 -18.15
C GLU A 388 0.81 -13.75 -17.15
N LYS A 389 1.50 -12.69 -17.63
CA LYS A 389 1.90 -11.56 -16.77
C LYS A 389 0.66 -10.89 -16.17
N ARG A 390 -0.36 -10.61 -16.99
CA ARG A 390 -1.61 -10.02 -16.53
C ARG A 390 -2.36 -10.89 -15.53
N GLN A 391 -2.20 -12.22 -15.55
CA GLN A 391 -2.75 -13.09 -14.52
C GLN A 391 -2.13 -12.78 -13.15
N LEU A 392 -0.81 -12.65 -13.06
CA LEU A 392 -0.16 -12.26 -11.81
C LEU A 392 -0.55 -10.84 -11.37
N GLU A 393 -0.67 -9.91 -12.30
CA GLU A 393 -1.07 -8.53 -12.02
C GLU A 393 -2.49 -8.47 -11.43
N ASN A 394 -3.45 -9.18 -12.03
CA ASN A 394 -4.80 -9.31 -11.47
C ASN A 394 -4.80 -10.07 -10.13
N MET A 395 -4.04 -11.17 -10.04
CA MET A 395 -3.94 -11.94 -8.80
C MET A 395 -3.40 -11.08 -7.65
N LEU A 396 -2.36 -10.27 -7.87
CA LEU A 396 -1.80 -9.39 -6.84
C LEU A 396 -2.79 -8.28 -6.44
N PHE A 397 -3.58 -7.75 -7.38
CA PHE A 397 -4.64 -6.78 -7.09
C PHE A 397 -5.71 -7.38 -6.15
N GLN A 398 -6.21 -8.56 -6.47
CA GLN A 398 -7.20 -9.25 -5.64
C GLN A 398 -6.59 -9.78 -4.33
N TYR A 399 -5.29 -10.11 -4.34
CA TYR A 399 -4.58 -10.53 -3.14
C TYR A 399 -4.48 -9.40 -2.11
N GLY A 400 -4.23 -8.15 -2.53
CA GLY A 400 -4.27 -7.02 -1.59
C GLY A 400 -5.66 -6.82 -0.98
N ARG A 401 -6.75 -7.02 -1.74
CA ARG A 401 -8.11 -7.01 -1.19
C ARG A 401 -8.34 -8.16 -0.20
N TYR A 402 -7.88 -9.36 -0.53
CA TYR A 402 -7.90 -10.51 0.39
C TYR A 402 -7.16 -10.20 1.69
N LEU A 403 -5.93 -9.67 1.61
CA LEU A 403 -5.12 -9.33 2.78
C LEU A 403 -5.78 -8.24 3.64
N THR A 404 -6.48 -7.27 3.03
CA THR A 404 -7.28 -6.27 3.74
C THR A 404 -8.38 -6.95 4.58
N ILE A 405 -9.21 -7.79 3.96
CA ILE A 405 -10.31 -8.52 4.64
C ILE A 405 -9.76 -9.44 5.75
N ALA A 406 -8.64 -10.14 5.47
CA ALA A 406 -8.04 -11.08 6.40
C ALA A 406 -7.35 -10.42 7.60
N SER A 407 -6.95 -9.14 7.49
CA SER A 407 -6.20 -8.43 8.55
C SER A 407 -6.91 -7.24 9.18
N SER A 408 -8.08 -6.83 8.69
CA SER A 408 -8.84 -5.69 9.24
C SER A 408 -10.33 -5.84 8.95
N ARG A 409 -11.13 -6.04 9.98
CA ARG A 409 -12.60 -6.15 9.90
C ARG A 409 -13.23 -5.06 10.76
N GLU A 410 -14.49 -4.76 10.50
CA GLU A 410 -15.24 -3.64 11.09
C GLU A 410 -15.25 -3.59 12.62
N ASP A 411 -15.07 -4.72 13.28
CA ASP A 411 -15.06 -4.84 14.74
C ASP A 411 -13.70 -5.24 15.34
N SER A 412 -12.64 -5.31 14.51
CA SER A 412 -11.28 -5.53 14.97
C SER A 412 -10.88 -4.46 16.00
N GLN A 413 -10.22 -4.87 17.07
CA GLN A 413 -9.81 -3.95 18.14
C GLN A 413 -8.66 -3.02 17.73
N LEU A 414 -7.84 -3.45 16.78
CA LEU A 414 -6.66 -2.74 16.29
C LEU A 414 -6.62 -2.80 14.77
N PRO A 415 -5.97 -1.83 14.11
CA PRO A 415 -5.77 -1.88 12.67
C PRO A 415 -4.74 -2.94 12.23
N SER A 416 -4.58 -3.11 10.93
CA SER A 416 -3.48 -3.86 10.33
C SER A 416 -2.15 -3.19 10.67
N ASN A 417 -1.22 -3.92 11.30
CA ASN A 417 0.11 -3.41 11.65
C ASN A 417 1.08 -3.54 10.46
N LEU A 418 2.38 -3.30 10.67
CA LEU A 418 3.41 -3.35 9.62
C LEU A 418 3.51 -4.71 8.90
N GLN A 419 3.02 -5.78 9.54
CA GLN A 419 2.94 -7.14 8.98
C GLN A 419 1.49 -7.65 8.90
N GLY A 420 0.50 -6.76 8.95
CA GLY A 420 -0.92 -7.13 8.96
C GLY A 420 -1.35 -7.69 10.32
N VAL A 421 -1.58 -8.99 10.38
CA VAL A 421 -1.87 -9.76 11.60
C VAL A 421 -0.88 -10.93 11.78
N TRP A 422 0.06 -11.08 10.84
CA TRP A 422 0.99 -12.22 10.78
C TRP A 422 2.38 -11.85 11.31
N ASN A 423 2.92 -12.68 12.18
CA ASN A 423 4.27 -12.54 12.72
C ASN A 423 4.76 -13.87 13.32
N SER A 424 5.97 -14.28 12.99
CA SER A 424 6.60 -15.50 13.57
C SER A 424 7.67 -15.22 14.62
N LEU A 425 8.01 -13.94 14.87
CA LEU A 425 9.18 -13.53 15.66
C LEU A 425 8.77 -12.82 16.95
N THR A 426 9.47 -13.11 18.06
CA THR A 426 9.34 -12.35 19.32
C THR A 426 10.02 -10.97 19.27
N ASN A 427 10.88 -10.76 18.30
CA ASN A 427 11.50 -9.48 17.99
C ASN A 427 11.37 -9.21 16.47
N PRO A 428 10.16 -8.87 16.00
CA PRO A 428 9.93 -8.63 14.58
C PRO A 428 10.64 -7.38 14.07
N PRO A 429 10.89 -7.29 12.76
CA PRO A 429 11.38 -6.06 12.13
C PRO A 429 10.52 -4.87 12.53
N TRP A 430 11.17 -3.75 12.91
CA TRP A 430 10.50 -2.52 13.37
C TRP A 430 9.40 -2.76 14.41
N SER A 431 9.58 -3.79 15.27
CA SER A 431 8.58 -4.20 16.27
C SER A 431 7.21 -4.57 15.71
N SER A 432 7.04 -4.64 14.41
CA SER A 432 5.74 -4.73 13.72
C SER A 432 4.76 -3.63 14.13
N ASP A 433 5.28 -2.41 14.34
CA ASP A 433 4.56 -1.28 14.91
C ASP A 433 3.54 -0.65 13.93
N TYR A 434 2.87 0.41 14.38
CA TYR A 434 2.00 1.27 13.56
C TYR A 434 2.82 2.46 13.08
N HIS A 435 3.56 2.26 11.99
CA HIS A 435 4.46 3.26 11.42
C HIS A 435 3.68 4.30 10.61
N MET A 436 3.70 5.57 11.03
CA MET A 436 2.85 6.62 10.45
C MET A 436 3.60 7.62 9.55
N ASN A 437 4.76 7.25 9.01
CA ASN A 437 5.43 8.09 8.01
C ASN A 437 5.18 7.63 6.55
N VAL A 438 4.41 6.54 6.36
CA VAL A 438 3.83 6.05 5.09
C VAL A 438 3.07 4.72 5.28
N ASN A 439 3.58 3.81 6.12
CA ASN A 439 3.19 2.40 6.11
C ASN A 439 1.74 2.19 6.57
N LEU A 440 1.36 2.73 7.73
CA LEU A 440 0.00 2.60 8.24
C LEU A 440 -1.02 3.27 7.30
N GLN A 441 -0.68 4.42 6.73
CA GLN A 441 -1.51 5.09 5.74
C GLN A 441 -1.73 4.19 4.51
N MET A 442 -0.65 3.63 3.96
CA MET A 442 -0.68 2.77 2.78
C MET A 442 -1.48 1.48 3.00
N ASN A 443 -1.47 0.93 4.22
CA ASN A 443 -2.28 -0.24 4.56
C ASN A 443 -3.78 -0.03 4.29
N TYR A 444 -4.25 1.22 4.26
CA TYR A 444 -5.66 1.56 4.10
C TYR A 444 -5.98 2.34 2.81
N TRP A 445 -5.01 2.62 1.95
CA TRP A 445 -5.27 3.29 0.67
C TRP A 445 -6.26 2.56 -0.25
N PRO A 446 -6.28 1.21 -0.34
CA PRO A 446 -7.22 0.53 -1.23
C PRO A 446 -8.62 0.39 -0.66
N THR A 447 -8.85 0.57 0.66
CA THR A 447 -10.10 0.18 1.31
C THR A 447 -11.34 0.82 0.71
N TYR A 448 -11.30 2.12 0.44
CA TYR A 448 -12.47 2.84 -0.04
C TYR A 448 -12.71 2.59 -1.53
N SER A 449 -11.70 2.78 -2.37
CA SER A 449 -11.82 2.62 -3.83
C SER A 449 -12.13 1.20 -4.26
N THR A 450 -11.76 0.18 -3.47
CA THR A 450 -12.03 -1.24 -3.76
C THR A 450 -13.21 -1.82 -2.98
N ASN A 451 -14.17 -0.97 -2.54
CA ASN A 451 -15.45 -1.34 -1.94
C ASN A 451 -15.34 -2.12 -0.62
N LEU A 452 -14.41 -1.71 0.27
CA LEU A 452 -14.11 -2.32 1.56
C LEU A 452 -14.07 -1.26 2.69
N SER A 453 -14.91 -0.22 2.64
CA SER A 453 -14.86 0.91 3.57
C SER A 453 -15.05 0.50 5.04
N GLU A 454 -15.79 -0.57 5.33
CA GLU A 454 -15.95 -1.12 6.68
C GLU A 454 -14.63 -1.63 7.27
N CYS A 455 -13.70 -2.10 6.43
CA CYS A 455 -12.37 -2.54 6.86
C CYS A 455 -11.48 -1.38 7.37
N ALA A 456 -11.86 -0.11 7.11
CA ALA A 456 -11.14 1.05 7.62
C ALA A 456 -11.56 1.48 9.03
N LEU A 457 -12.68 0.97 9.57
CA LEU A 457 -13.18 1.36 10.89
C LEU A 457 -12.18 1.15 12.03
N PRO A 458 -11.40 0.04 12.07
CA PRO A 458 -10.37 -0.14 13.09
C PRO A 458 -9.26 0.91 13.05
N LEU A 459 -8.92 1.44 11.87
CA LEU A 459 -7.98 2.54 11.74
C LEU A 459 -8.54 3.82 12.37
N ILE A 460 -9.78 4.17 12.05
CA ILE A 460 -10.44 5.38 12.57
C ILE A 460 -10.54 5.30 14.09
N ASP A 461 -10.98 4.15 14.63
CA ASP A 461 -11.04 3.92 16.08
C ASP A 461 -9.64 3.99 16.74
N TYR A 462 -8.60 3.50 16.06
CA TYR A 462 -7.22 3.58 16.55
C TYR A 462 -6.71 5.03 16.57
N VAL A 463 -6.92 5.81 15.51
CA VAL A 463 -6.49 7.21 15.43
C VAL A 463 -7.21 8.05 16.49
N ASP A 464 -8.53 7.82 16.70
CA ASP A 464 -9.27 8.48 17.80
C ASP A 464 -8.66 8.13 19.18
N SER A 465 -8.23 6.88 19.38
CA SER A 465 -7.59 6.44 20.62
C SER A 465 -6.24 7.10 20.90
N LEU A 466 -5.56 7.62 19.89
CA LEU A 466 -4.29 8.36 20.04
C LEU A 466 -4.49 9.77 20.60
N ARG A 467 -5.70 10.31 20.63
CA ARG A 467 -5.95 11.69 21.10
C ARG A 467 -5.59 11.88 22.57
N GLU A 468 -6.04 11.00 23.45
CA GLU A 468 -5.77 11.10 24.88
C GLU A 468 -4.26 11.04 25.22
N PRO A 469 -3.50 9.99 24.80
CA PRO A 469 -2.05 9.98 25.00
C PRO A 469 -1.34 11.09 24.22
N GLY A 470 -1.85 11.45 23.04
CA GLY A 470 -1.32 12.53 22.21
C GLY A 470 -1.45 13.91 22.83
N ARG A 471 -2.48 14.17 23.66
CA ARG A 471 -2.59 15.40 24.47
C ARG A 471 -1.47 15.52 25.50
N VAL A 472 -1.04 14.39 26.07
CA VAL A 472 0.15 14.37 26.95
C VAL A 472 1.40 14.75 26.16
N THR A 473 1.57 14.18 24.96
CA THR A 473 2.70 14.50 24.07
C THR A 473 2.68 15.97 23.63
N ALA A 474 1.52 16.51 23.24
CA ALA A 474 1.36 17.91 22.86
C ALA A 474 1.70 18.87 24.03
N LYS A 475 1.31 18.54 25.25
CA LYS A 475 1.70 19.31 26.42
C LYS A 475 3.21 19.28 26.66
N VAL A 476 3.80 18.08 26.67
CA VAL A 476 5.24 17.88 26.97
C VAL A 476 6.12 18.58 25.94
N TYR A 477 5.88 18.36 24.63
CA TYR A 477 6.79 18.84 23.58
C TYR A 477 6.37 20.16 22.96
N ALA A 478 5.07 20.46 22.87
CA ALA A 478 4.56 21.68 22.23
C ALA A 478 4.04 22.75 23.24
N GLY A 479 3.80 22.38 24.50
CA GLY A 479 3.21 23.25 25.49
C GLY A 479 1.72 23.55 25.26
N VAL A 480 1.05 22.70 24.44
CA VAL A 480 -0.39 22.77 24.18
C VAL A 480 -1.11 21.92 25.22
N GLU A 481 -1.90 22.54 26.05
CA GLU A 481 -2.61 21.88 27.16
C GLU A 481 -4.12 21.83 26.90
N SER A 482 -4.68 20.62 26.96
CA SER A 482 -6.12 20.38 26.94
C SER A 482 -6.62 20.13 28.36
N LYS A 483 -7.54 20.98 28.87
CA LYS A 483 -8.07 20.94 30.24
C LYS A 483 -9.59 20.97 30.25
N ASP A 484 -10.17 20.36 31.26
CA ASP A 484 -11.59 20.50 31.61
C ASP A 484 -12.57 20.21 30.47
N GLY A 485 -12.21 19.26 29.59
CA GLY A 485 -13.01 18.85 28.43
C GLY A 485 -12.73 19.67 27.16
N GLU A 486 -11.80 20.61 27.18
CA GLU A 486 -11.32 21.28 25.98
C GLU A 486 -10.38 20.33 25.20
N ALA A 487 -10.54 20.29 23.87
CA ALA A 487 -9.71 19.54 22.93
C ALA A 487 -8.86 20.54 22.11
N ASN A 488 -7.71 20.94 22.68
CA ASN A 488 -6.86 22.00 22.12
C ASN A 488 -5.77 21.47 21.18
N GLY A 489 -5.55 20.17 21.15
CA GLY A 489 -4.60 19.52 20.27
C GLY A 489 -4.01 18.25 20.85
N PHE A 490 -3.64 17.34 19.97
CA PHE A 490 -2.88 16.14 20.29
C PHE A 490 -1.71 15.99 19.32
N MET A 491 -0.74 15.16 19.64
CA MET A 491 0.47 14.99 18.89
C MET A 491 0.88 13.53 18.92
N ALA A 492 1.06 12.95 17.76
CA ALA A 492 1.67 11.63 17.58
C ALA A 492 2.71 11.71 16.48
N HIS A 493 3.62 10.77 16.48
CA HIS A 493 4.77 10.78 15.60
C HIS A 493 4.87 9.48 14.78
N THR A 494 6.01 9.29 14.10
CA THR A 494 6.22 8.16 13.18
C THR A 494 5.91 6.80 13.79
N GLN A 495 6.33 6.55 15.03
CA GLN A 495 6.24 5.25 15.67
C GLN A 495 5.11 5.21 16.69
N ASN A 496 4.25 4.22 16.59
CA ASN A 496 3.12 4.01 17.51
C ASN A 496 2.94 2.53 17.85
N THR A 497 2.36 2.29 19.02
CA THR A 497 1.99 0.95 19.50
C THR A 497 0.60 0.97 20.11
N PRO A 498 -0.04 -0.17 20.38
CA PRO A 498 -1.39 -0.24 20.96
C PRO A 498 -1.53 0.43 22.34
N PHE A 499 -0.44 0.83 22.96
CA PHE A 499 -0.41 1.41 24.30
C PHE A 499 -0.23 2.93 24.29
N GLY A 500 -0.69 3.64 23.26
CA GLY A 500 -0.61 5.09 23.20
C GLY A 500 0.82 5.63 23.21
N TRP A 501 1.72 4.94 22.53
CA TRP A 501 3.06 5.46 22.28
C TRP A 501 2.98 6.57 21.24
N THR A 502 3.06 7.81 21.66
CA THR A 502 2.86 9.00 20.80
C THR A 502 4.06 9.95 20.81
N CYS A 503 5.09 9.67 21.59
CA CYS A 503 6.30 10.51 21.68
C CYS A 503 7.10 10.51 20.36
N PRO A 504 8.06 11.46 20.19
CA PRO A 504 8.88 11.57 18.97
C PRO A 504 9.89 10.43 18.73
N GLY A 505 9.73 9.26 19.36
CA GLY A 505 10.74 8.20 19.30
C GLY A 505 12.01 8.59 20.09
N TRP A 506 13.08 7.80 19.96
CA TRP A 506 14.35 8.03 20.69
C TRP A 506 15.49 8.56 19.80
N ALA A 507 15.19 8.90 18.56
CA ALA A 507 16.03 9.66 17.66
C ALA A 507 15.18 10.58 16.78
N PHE A 508 15.62 11.82 16.58
CA PHE A 508 14.86 12.81 15.83
C PHE A 508 14.68 12.43 14.36
N SER A 509 15.76 11.99 13.71
CA SER A 509 15.80 11.77 12.24
C SER A 509 14.89 10.67 11.71
N TRP A 510 14.34 9.82 12.53
CA TRP A 510 13.38 8.80 12.14
C TRP A 510 12.14 8.75 13.04
N GLY A 511 12.07 9.60 14.06
CA GLY A 511 10.99 9.63 15.04
C GLY A 511 10.13 10.87 14.97
N TRP A 512 10.74 12.07 14.86
CA TRP A 512 10.00 13.33 14.85
C TRP A 512 9.20 13.48 13.54
N SER A 513 7.89 13.48 13.63
CA SER A 513 6.99 13.79 12.52
C SER A 513 5.61 14.20 13.06
N PRO A 514 5.41 15.45 13.52
CA PRO A 514 4.08 15.89 13.95
C PRO A 514 3.06 15.82 12.81
N ALA A 515 3.48 15.96 11.55
CA ALA A 515 2.61 15.85 10.39
C ALA A 515 2.12 14.41 10.10
N ALA A 516 2.57 13.40 10.85
CA ALA A 516 2.02 12.06 10.77
C ALA A 516 0.52 12.00 11.11
N VAL A 517 0.06 12.87 12.06
CA VAL A 517 -1.37 12.98 12.41
C VAL A 517 -2.18 13.58 11.26
N PRO A 518 -1.86 14.76 10.71
CA PRO A 518 -2.52 15.26 9.51
C PRO A 518 -2.58 14.25 8.37
N TRP A 519 -1.51 13.47 8.15
CA TRP A 519 -1.50 12.48 7.09
C TRP A 519 -2.47 11.33 7.32
N ILE A 520 -2.47 10.73 8.52
CA ILE A 520 -3.39 9.63 8.82
C ILE A 520 -4.86 10.10 8.87
N LEU A 521 -5.11 11.38 9.19
CA LEU A 521 -6.45 11.96 9.16
C LEU A 521 -7.01 12.09 7.74
N GLN A 522 -6.18 12.14 6.69
CA GLN A 522 -6.65 12.01 5.31
C GLN A 522 -7.35 10.66 5.09
N ASN A 523 -6.78 9.55 5.57
CA ASN A 523 -7.43 8.24 5.51
C ASN A 523 -8.78 8.22 6.26
N CYS A 524 -8.88 8.92 7.38
CA CYS A 524 -10.15 9.02 8.11
C CYS A 524 -11.18 9.88 7.37
N TRP A 525 -10.74 11.01 6.78
CA TRP A 525 -11.60 11.89 6.00
C TRP A 525 -12.15 11.23 4.74
N GLU A 526 -11.35 10.43 4.04
CA GLU A 526 -11.79 9.66 2.87
C GLU A 526 -12.97 8.73 3.18
N TYR A 527 -13.10 8.22 4.40
CA TYR A 527 -14.30 7.45 4.78
C TYR A 527 -15.59 8.23 4.49
N TYR A 528 -15.63 9.52 4.92
CA TYR A 528 -16.78 10.38 4.63
C TYR A 528 -16.90 10.67 3.13
N GLU A 529 -15.82 11.00 2.45
CA GLU A 529 -15.85 11.30 1.01
C GLU A 529 -16.42 10.16 0.18
N PHE A 530 -16.07 8.92 0.52
CA PHE A 530 -16.50 7.73 -0.20
C PHE A 530 -17.88 7.20 0.23
N THR A 531 -18.25 7.34 1.50
CA THR A 531 -19.53 6.81 2.02
C THR A 531 -20.65 7.85 2.07
N GLY A 532 -20.31 9.12 2.27
CA GLY A 532 -21.25 10.20 2.55
C GLY A 532 -21.94 10.07 3.91
N ASP A 533 -21.39 9.26 4.85
CA ASP A 533 -21.94 9.06 6.19
C ASP A 533 -21.65 10.27 7.07
N THR A 534 -22.56 11.24 7.04
CA THR A 534 -22.44 12.50 7.78
C THR A 534 -22.55 12.29 9.30
N GLU A 535 -23.38 11.33 9.77
CA GLU A 535 -23.52 11.02 11.19
C GLU A 535 -22.21 10.44 11.77
N PHE A 536 -21.63 9.48 11.06
CA PHE A 536 -20.34 8.91 11.46
C PHE A 536 -19.22 9.96 11.43
N MET A 537 -19.19 10.81 10.39
CA MET A 537 -18.22 11.90 10.27
C MET A 537 -18.35 12.89 11.44
N GLU A 538 -19.56 13.30 11.81
CA GLU A 538 -19.80 14.22 12.94
C GLU A 538 -19.34 13.62 14.27
N GLU A 539 -19.63 12.33 14.52
CA GLU A 539 -19.34 11.70 15.81
C GLU A 539 -17.88 11.25 15.95
N ASN A 540 -17.21 10.81 14.88
CA ASN A 540 -15.94 10.11 14.96
C ASN A 540 -14.79 10.83 14.25
N ILE A 541 -15.02 11.48 13.08
CA ILE A 541 -13.94 12.04 12.25
C ILE A 541 -13.74 13.53 12.52
N TYR A 542 -14.82 14.30 12.51
CA TYR A 542 -14.73 15.74 12.71
C TYR A 542 -14.07 16.17 14.04
N PRO A 543 -14.31 15.48 15.19
CA PRO A 543 -13.62 15.82 16.42
C PRO A 543 -12.09 15.70 16.34
N MET A 544 -11.56 14.74 15.57
CA MET A 544 -10.12 14.58 15.34
C MET A 544 -9.58 15.71 14.45
N LEU A 545 -10.24 16.00 13.32
CA LEU A 545 -9.86 17.07 12.40
C LEU A 545 -9.86 18.43 13.10
N LYS A 546 -10.91 18.74 13.86
CA LYS A 546 -11.05 20.00 14.62
C LYS A 546 -9.95 20.15 15.66
N GLU A 547 -9.67 19.11 16.43
CA GLU A 547 -8.64 19.13 17.48
C GLU A 547 -7.26 19.34 16.89
N GLU A 548 -6.92 18.63 15.82
CA GLU A 548 -5.63 18.73 15.17
C GLU A 548 -5.43 20.06 14.42
N ALA A 549 -6.45 20.56 13.72
CA ALA A 549 -6.40 21.88 13.11
C ALA A 549 -6.27 23.00 14.16
N THR A 550 -6.85 22.82 15.35
CA THR A 550 -6.69 23.73 16.49
C THR A 550 -5.27 23.66 17.07
N PHE A 551 -4.65 22.47 17.09
CA PHE A 551 -3.25 22.29 17.47
C PHE A 551 -2.32 23.11 16.58
N TYR A 552 -2.45 22.99 15.26
CA TYR A 552 -1.60 23.73 14.31
C TYR A 552 -1.81 25.26 14.38
N ASN A 553 -2.98 25.74 14.74
CA ASN A 553 -3.19 27.16 15.00
C ASN A 553 -2.28 27.72 16.12
N GLN A 554 -1.77 26.86 17.01
CA GLN A 554 -0.99 27.25 18.18
C GLN A 554 0.52 27.06 18.00
N ILE A 555 0.95 26.13 17.14
CA ILE A 555 2.37 25.76 17.02
C ILE A 555 3.07 26.32 15.78
N LEU A 556 2.32 26.74 14.76
CA LEU A 556 2.88 27.41 13.60
C LEU A 556 3.50 28.75 14.02
N THR A 557 4.65 29.07 13.42
CA THR A 557 5.38 30.32 13.66
C THR A 557 5.45 31.15 12.38
N GLU A 558 5.58 32.46 12.51
CA GLU A 558 5.81 33.32 11.35
C GLU A 558 7.31 33.35 10.98
N ASP A 559 7.59 33.20 9.70
CA ASP A 559 8.93 33.44 9.16
C ASP A 559 9.17 34.97 8.96
N LYS A 560 10.37 35.32 8.48
CA LYS A 560 10.76 36.74 8.23
C LYS A 560 9.85 37.48 7.24
N ASP A 561 9.10 36.76 6.41
CA ASP A 561 8.21 37.30 5.38
C ASP A 561 6.74 37.28 5.84
N GLY A 562 6.47 36.93 7.11
CA GLY A 562 5.14 36.85 7.72
C GLY A 562 4.33 35.65 7.27
N LYS A 563 5.00 34.62 6.72
CA LYS A 563 4.37 33.37 6.33
C LYS A 563 4.40 32.38 7.49
N LEU A 564 3.35 31.59 7.64
CA LEU A 564 3.30 30.52 8.65
C LEU A 564 4.16 29.32 8.21
N VAL A 565 4.98 28.84 9.13
CA VAL A 565 5.84 27.67 8.95
C VAL A 565 5.75 26.72 10.15
N SER A 566 5.80 25.42 9.89
CA SER A 566 6.14 24.42 10.91
C SER A 566 7.64 24.47 11.17
N SER A 567 8.05 24.38 12.43
CA SER A 567 9.47 24.42 12.81
C SER A 567 9.70 23.69 14.14
N PRO A 568 10.67 22.77 14.23
CA PRO A 568 11.46 22.22 13.13
C PRO A 568 10.63 21.30 12.22
N SER A 569 10.98 21.26 10.95
CA SER A 569 10.42 20.36 9.95
C SER A 569 11.49 19.36 9.50
N TYR A 570 11.05 18.14 9.18
CA TYR A 570 11.90 17.09 8.66
C TYR A 570 11.17 16.27 7.58
N SER A 571 11.78 16.09 6.42
CA SER A 571 11.23 15.21 5.38
C SER A 571 11.65 13.76 5.65
N PRO A 572 10.72 12.82 5.84
CA PRO A 572 11.08 11.43 6.08
C PRO A 572 11.84 10.79 4.91
N GLU A 573 12.94 10.12 5.12
CA GLU A 573 13.79 10.01 6.32
C GLU A 573 15.18 10.49 5.95
N HIS A 574 15.31 11.66 5.35
CA HIS A 574 16.57 12.22 4.84
C HIS A 574 16.58 13.75 4.83
N GLY A 575 17.73 14.29 4.52
CA GLY A 575 17.92 15.73 4.33
C GLY A 575 18.12 16.54 5.61
N PRO A 576 18.11 17.88 5.49
CA PRO A 576 18.34 18.79 6.60
C PRO A 576 17.08 18.95 7.47
N TYR A 577 17.27 19.43 8.70
CA TYR A 577 16.20 19.98 9.53
C TYR A 577 16.00 21.44 9.14
N THR A 578 14.76 21.84 8.88
CA THR A 578 14.43 23.16 8.33
C THR A 578 13.30 23.84 9.09
N ALA A 579 13.00 25.07 8.73
CA ALA A 579 11.78 25.77 9.13
C ALA A 579 10.80 25.72 7.94
N GLY A 580 9.95 24.72 7.97
CA GLY A 580 9.03 24.39 6.88
C GLY A 580 9.66 23.52 5.78
N ASN A 581 8.87 22.65 5.21
CA ASN A 581 9.17 21.85 4.02
C ASN A 581 7.86 21.48 3.31
N THR A 582 7.96 20.98 2.10
CA THR A 582 6.79 20.62 1.29
C THR A 582 5.97 19.50 1.92
N TYR A 583 6.60 18.49 2.53
CA TYR A 583 5.95 17.38 3.23
C TYR A 583 4.96 17.87 4.30
N GLU A 584 5.47 18.61 5.30
CA GLU A 584 4.63 19.05 6.42
C GLU A 584 3.59 20.07 5.98
N HIS A 585 3.97 21.05 5.16
CA HIS A 585 3.05 22.13 4.78
C HIS A 585 1.92 21.64 3.86
N THR A 586 2.17 20.66 2.99
CA THR A 586 1.11 20.05 2.18
C THR A 586 0.09 19.33 3.05
N LEU A 587 0.54 18.60 4.07
CA LEU A 587 -0.34 17.88 5.00
C LEU A 587 -1.11 18.84 5.91
N ILE A 588 -0.49 19.91 6.39
CA ILE A 588 -1.18 20.96 7.18
C ILE A 588 -2.20 21.69 6.31
N TRP A 589 -1.87 21.96 5.05
CA TRP A 589 -2.79 22.58 4.09
C TRP A 589 -4.05 21.74 3.92
N GLN A 590 -3.86 20.42 3.70
CA GLN A 590 -4.96 19.47 3.55
C GLN A 590 -5.81 19.35 4.82
N LEU A 591 -5.18 19.27 6.00
CA LEU A 591 -5.88 19.23 7.28
C LEU A 591 -6.83 20.44 7.46
N TYR A 592 -6.36 21.66 7.14
CA TYR A 592 -7.20 22.86 7.23
C TYR A 592 -8.35 22.84 6.22
N GLU A 593 -8.09 22.30 5.01
CA GLU A 593 -9.12 22.15 3.97
C GLU A 593 -10.21 21.18 4.43
N ASP A 594 -9.83 20.00 4.91
CA ASP A 594 -10.75 18.94 5.32
C ASP A 594 -11.55 19.33 6.57
N ALA A 595 -10.89 19.93 7.57
CA ALA A 595 -11.57 20.45 8.77
C ALA A 595 -12.58 21.55 8.42
N ALA A 596 -12.25 22.46 7.49
CA ALA A 596 -13.15 23.50 7.05
C ALA A 596 -14.33 22.96 6.25
N LYS A 597 -14.10 21.99 5.35
CA LYS A 597 -15.16 21.30 4.60
C LYS A 597 -16.11 20.55 5.55
N ALA A 598 -15.56 19.82 6.52
CA ALA A 598 -16.37 19.12 7.53
C ALA A 598 -17.25 20.08 8.34
N ALA A 599 -16.68 21.19 8.80
CA ALA A 599 -17.43 22.23 9.52
C ALA A 599 -18.56 22.83 8.65
N GLU A 600 -18.31 23.06 7.37
CA GLU A 600 -19.31 23.57 6.42
C GLU A 600 -20.44 22.58 6.21
N VAL A 601 -20.14 21.29 5.97
CA VAL A 601 -21.13 20.22 5.81
C VAL A 601 -22.02 20.09 7.04
N LEU A 602 -21.43 20.20 8.24
CA LEU A 602 -22.14 20.11 9.51
C LEU A 602 -22.86 21.42 9.90
N GLY A 603 -22.55 22.53 9.22
CA GLY A 603 -23.12 23.85 9.55
C GLY A 603 -22.70 24.38 10.93
N GLN A 604 -21.50 23.99 11.42
CA GLN A 604 -20.99 24.36 12.73
C GLN A 604 -19.58 24.97 12.67
N ASP A 605 -19.09 25.55 13.78
CA ASP A 605 -17.72 26.08 13.94
C ASP A 605 -17.29 27.10 12.85
N THR A 606 -18.18 27.92 12.33
CA THR A 606 -17.94 28.87 11.21
C THR A 606 -16.74 29.81 11.47
N GLU A 607 -16.55 30.26 12.70
CA GLU A 607 -15.42 31.15 13.05
C GLU A 607 -14.08 30.39 13.02
N LEU A 608 -14.06 29.12 13.48
CA LEU A 608 -12.89 28.27 13.40
C LEU A 608 -12.56 27.91 11.95
N ALA A 609 -13.55 27.55 11.14
CA ALA A 609 -13.37 27.29 9.73
C ALA A 609 -12.78 28.50 8.99
N ALA A 610 -13.24 29.69 9.28
CA ALA A 610 -12.66 30.93 8.75
C ALA A 610 -11.20 31.12 9.18
N LYS A 611 -10.87 30.79 10.44
CA LYS A 611 -9.48 30.86 10.95
C LYS A 611 -8.57 29.82 10.28
N TRP A 612 -9.03 28.61 10.06
CA TRP A 612 -8.28 27.59 9.35
C TRP A 612 -7.98 27.99 7.90
N LYS A 613 -8.98 28.52 7.18
CA LYS A 613 -8.82 29.06 5.81
C LYS A 613 -7.85 30.25 5.77
N GLU A 614 -7.90 31.13 6.78
CA GLU A 614 -6.93 32.23 6.92
C GLU A 614 -5.50 31.68 7.08
N ASN A 615 -5.28 30.74 8.00
CA ASN A 615 -3.97 30.17 8.25
C ASN A 615 -3.47 29.36 7.04
N GLN A 616 -4.34 28.59 6.38
CA GLN A 616 -4.05 27.90 5.14
C GLN A 616 -3.47 28.84 4.07
N SER A 617 -4.09 30.01 3.89
CA SER A 617 -3.64 31.01 2.92
C SER A 617 -2.29 31.68 3.26
N LYS A 618 -1.90 31.61 4.54
CA LYS A 618 -0.63 32.18 5.04
C LYS A 618 0.51 31.18 5.07
N LEU A 619 0.24 29.88 4.88
CA LEU A 619 1.30 28.87 4.85
C LEU A 619 2.35 29.23 3.79
N LYS A 620 3.63 29.08 4.14
CA LYS A 620 4.72 29.17 3.18
C LYS A 620 4.65 27.99 2.21
N GLY A 621 4.86 28.26 0.93
CA GLY A 621 4.63 27.25 -0.10
C GLY A 621 3.12 27.05 -0.34
N PRO A 622 2.50 25.89 -0.05
CA PRO A 622 3.16 24.61 0.23
C PRO A 622 3.91 24.00 -0.96
N ILE A 623 3.55 24.39 -2.20
CA ILE A 623 4.23 23.92 -3.41
C ILE A 623 5.08 25.04 -3.99
N GLU A 624 6.39 24.84 -4.07
CA GLU A 624 7.35 25.70 -4.75
C GLU A 624 8.11 24.91 -5.83
N ILE A 625 8.44 25.59 -6.93
CA ILE A 625 9.18 25.01 -8.07
C ILE A 625 10.63 25.48 -8.00
N GLY A 626 11.58 24.58 -8.18
CA GLY A 626 13.01 24.87 -8.23
C GLY A 626 13.52 25.23 -9.64
N ASP A 627 14.81 25.52 -9.73
CA ASP A 627 15.45 26.00 -10.99
C ASP A 627 15.48 24.91 -12.08
N ASP A 628 15.45 23.63 -11.73
CA ASP A 628 15.35 22.51 -12.68
C ASP A 628 13.91 22.21 -13.08
N GLY A 629 12.94 22.98 -12.57
CA GLY A 629 11.50 22.77 -12.80
C GLY A 629 10.86 21.72 -11.89
N GLN A 630 11.58 21.20 -10.91
CA GLN A 630 11.11 20.22 -9.95
C GLN A 630 10.23 20.85 -8.85
N ILE A 631 9.39 20.04 -8.19
CA ILE A 631 8.82 20.41 -6.90
C ILE A 631 9.93 20.35 -5.85
N LYS A 632 10.14 21.43 -5.12
CA LYS A 632 11.11 21.49 -4.03
C LYS A 632 10.65 20.60 -2.87
N GLU A 633 11.55 19.79 -2.35
CA GLU A 633 11.32 19.05 -1.11
C GLU A 633 11.54 19.94 0.13
N TRP A 634 12.55 20.79 0.06
CA TRP A 634 12.85 21.86 1.05
C TRP A 634 12.78 23.24 0.39
N TYR A 635 12.25 24.23 1.09
CA TYR A 635 12.09 25.57 0.50
C TYR A 635 13.41 26.26 0.15
N GLU A 636 14.50 25.86 0.80
CA GLU A 636 15.86 26.32 0.49
C GLU A 636 16.49 25.63 -0.74
N GLU A 637 15.86 24.57 -1.24
CA GLU A 637 16.30 23.87 -2.45
C GLU A 637 16.22 24.79 -3.67
N THR A 638 17.26 24.75 -4.51
CA THR A 638 17.30 25.46 -5.79
C THR A 638 17.23 24.48 -6.95
N THR A 639 18.13 23.51 -7.00
CA THR A 639 18.19 22.43 -7.99
C THR A 639 18.01 21.08 -7.30
N LEU A 640 17.73 20.03 -8.06
CA LEU A 640 17.47 18.68 -7.59
C LEU A 640 18.50 18.12 -6.58
N ASP A 641 19.77 18.53 -6.70
CA ASP A 641 20.86 18.07 -5.82
C ASP A 641 21.35 19.13 -4.80
N SER A 642 20.74 20.33 -4.79
CA SER A 642 21.30 21.47 -4.03
C SER A 642 21.25 21.27 -2.50
N MET A 643 20.32 20.44 -1.99
CA MET A 643 20.18 20.11 -0.56
C MET A 643 20.69 18.71 -0.23
N LYS A 644 21.40 18.07 -1.15
CA LYS A 644 21.90 16.70 -0.99
C LYS A 644 22.81 16.57 0.23
N PRO A 645 22.48 15.73 1.22
CA PRO A 645 23.40 15.41 2.31
C PRO A 645 24.65 14.70 1.78
N GLN A 646 25.80 14.95 2.39
CA GLN A 646 27.05 14.30 2.01
C GLN A 646 26.92 12.77 2.11
N GLY A 647 27.13 12.06 1.01
CA GLY A 647 27.03 10.60 0.94
C GLY A 647 25.61 10.03 0.82
N ALA A 648 24.60 10.89 0.66
CA ALA A 648 23.22 10.45 0.39
C ALA A 648 22.98 10.35 -1.13
N ASP A 649 22.01 9.51 -1.49
CA ASP A 649 21.45 9.39 -2.83
C ASP A 649 19.98 9.83 -2.83
N PRO A 650 19.64 11.10 -3.04
CA PRO A 650 18.28 11.57 -3.08
C PRO A 650 17.46 10.95 -4.21
N ALA A 651 18.08 10.67 -5.37
CA ALA A 651 17.41 10.01 -6.49
C ALA A 651 16.92 8.61 -6.11
N GLY A 652 17.75 7.84 -5.41
CA GLY A 652 17.38 6.49 -4.93
C GLY A 652 16.60 6.47 -3.62
N HIS A 653 16.27 7.64 -3.02
CA HIS A 653 15.54 7.65 -1.75
C HIS A 653 14.14 7.07 -1.90
N ARG A 654 13.75 6.22 -0.94
CA ARG A 654 12.51 5.46 -1.03
C ARG A 654 11.23 6.28 -0.83
N HIS A 655 11.24 7.30 0.05
CA HIS A 655 10.09 8.16 0.30
C HIS A 655 9.88 9.20 -0.80
N LEU A 656 8.61 9.50 -1.10
CA LEU A 656 8.15 10.58 -1.97
C LEU A 656 7.39 11.63 -1.16
N SER A 657 7.95 12.08 -0.04
CA SER A 657 7.27 12.93 0.94
C SER A 657 6.78 14.26 0.35
N HIS A 658 7.48 14.83 -0.62
CA HIS A 658 7.11 16.07 -1.31
C HIS A 658 6.01 15.86 -2.38
N MET A 659 5.61 14.61 -2.67
CA MET A 659 4.53 14.28 -3.62
C MET A 659 3.19 14.02 -2.94
N LEU A 660 3.08 14.15 -1.61
CA LEU A 660 1.83 13.85 -0.89
C LEU A 660 0.68 14.80 -1.27
N GLY A 661 0.97 15.98 -1.79
CA GLY A 661 -0.03 16.86 -2.38
C GLY A 661 -0.56 16.40 -3.74
N LEU A 662 0.02 15.34 -4.34
CA LEU A 662 -0.51 14.69 -5.54
C LEU A 662 -1.24 13.40 -5.20
N PHE A 663 -0.62 12.56 -4.34
CA PHE A 663 -1.23 11.35 -3.81
C PHE A 663 -0.76 11.10 -2.37
N PRO A 664 -1.69 10.89 -1.41
CA PRO A 664 -3.15 10.79 -1.57
C PRO A 664 -3.86 12.14 -1.75
N GLY A 665 -3.21 13.27 -1.48
CA GLY A 665 -3.79 14.60 -1.63
C GLY A 665 -4.18 15.00 -3.06
N ASP A 666 -4.68 16.22 -3.22
CA ASP A 666 -5.16 16.76 -4.49
C ASP A 666 -4.57 18.15 -4.85
N LEU A 667 -3.78 18.73 -3.96
CA LEU A 667 -3.28 20.09 -4.10
C LEU A 667 -2.45 20.31 -5.38
N ILE A 668 -1.54 19.37 -5.69
CA ILE A 668 -0.67 19.45 -6.89
C ILE A 668 -1.49 19.37 -8.17
N ALA A 669 -2.58 18.56 -8.17
CA ALA A 669 -3.44 18.41 -9.32
C ALA A 669 -4.26 19.66 -9.68
N GLN A 670 -4.30 20.67 -8.81
CA GLN A 670 -5.06 21.90 -9.03
C GLN A 670 -4.42 22.84 -10.06
N LYS A 671 -3.11 22.64 -10.40
CA LYS A 671 -2.42 23.48 -11.36
C LYS A 671 -1.54 22.67 -12.31
N GLU A 672 -1.67 22.93 -13.60
CA GLU A 672 -0.86 22.28 -14.63
C GLU A 672 0.64 22.45 -14.42
N GLU A 673 1.09 23.65 -14.02
CA GLU A 673 2.50 23.90 -13.73
C GLU A 673 3.06 23.01 -12.60
N TRP A 674 2.23 22.68 -11.60
CA TRP A 674 2.62 21.79 -10.50
C TRP A 674 2.65 20.33 -10.95
N LEU A 675 1.73 19.92 -11.84
CA LEU A 675 1.74 18.58 -12.43
C LEU A 675 3.02 18.37 -13.27
N GLN A 676 3.41 19.37 -14.06
CA GLN A 676 4.66 19.29 -14.83
C GLN A 676 5.89 19.24 -13.90
N ALA A 677 5.91 20.03 -12.84
CA ALA A 677 6.99 19.99 -11.87
C ALA A 677 7.05 18.66 -11.08
N ALA A 678 5.88 18.06 -10.81
CA ALA A 678 5.81 16.73 -10.22
C ALA A 678 6.42 15.66 -11.14
N LYS A 679 6.17 15.72 -12.46
CA LYS A 679 6.82 14.82 -13.43
C LYS A 679 8.34 14.95 -13.39
N VAL A 680 8.88 16.17 -13.37
CA VAL A 680 10.33 16.38 -13.24
C VAL A 680 10.89 15.75 -11.97
N SER A 681 10.20 15.92 -10.84
CA SER A 681 10.62 15.29 -9.58
C SER A 681 10.54 13.76 -9.63
N MET A 682 9.50 13.20 -10.25
CA MET A 682 9.31 11.75 -10.37
C MET A 682 10.32 11.12 -11.33
N ASP A 683 10.66 11.80 -12.45
CA ASP A 683 11.71 11.33 -13.38
C ASP A 683 13.10 11.32 -12.73
N TYR A 684 13.36 12.26 -11.80
CA TYR A 684 14.59 12.25 -11.01
C TYR A 684 14.67 11.10 -10.01
N ARG A 685 13.53 10.69 -9.42
CA ARG A 685 13.46 9.56 -8.51
C ARG A 685 13.56 8.25 -9.28
N THR A 686 14.43 7.34 -8.85
CA THR A 686 14.65 6.06 -9.56
C THR A 686 13.39 5.20 -9.59
N ASP A 687 13.27 4.38 -10.64
CA ASP A 687 12.19 3.42 -10.85
C ASP A 687 12.34 2.13 -10.02
N ASN A 688 13.35 2.05 -9.16
CA ASN A 688 13.58 0.96 -8.24
C ASN A 688 13.53 1.49 -6.80
N SER A 689 12.81 0.78 -5.95
CA SER A 689 12.66 1.13 -4.54
C SER A 689 12.31 -0.13 -3.74
N THR A 690 12.07 0.02 -2.43
CA THR A 690 11.44 -1.01 -1.60
C THR A 690 10.05 -1.30 -2.11
N GLY A 691 9.45 -2.44 -1.74
CA GLY A 691 8.12 -2.80 -2.22
C GLY A 691 7.07 -1.71 -1.97
N TRP A 692 6.96 -1.18 -0.74
CA TRP A 692 6.06 -0.07 -0.48
C TRP A 692 6.44 1.24 -1.22
N GLY A 693 7.75 1.46 -1.40
CA GLY A 693 8.22 2.61 -2.17
C GLY A 693 7.81 2.52 -3.65
N MET A 694 7.72 1.30 -4.20
CA MET A 694 7.15 1.05 -5.54
C MET A 694 5.62 1.27 -5.53
N GLY A 695 4.92 0.78 -4.51
CA GLY A 695 3.47 1.03 -4.34
C GLY A 695 3.15 2.52 -4.35
N GLN A 696 3.90 3.35 -3.61
CA GLN A 696 3.73 4.81 -3.61
C GLN A 696 3.98 5.43 -5.00
N ARG A 697 5.02 4.98 -5.72
CA ARG A 697 5.35 5.46 -7.07
C ARG A 697 4.27 5.11 -8.09
N ILE A 698 3.70 3.91 -8.05
CA ILE A 698 2.62 3.49 -8.95
C ILE A 698 1.42 4.43 -8.80
N ASN A 699 0.99 4.71 -7.55
CA ASN A 699 -0.10 5.66 -7.27
C ASN A 699 0.22 7.07 -7.79
N THR A 700 1.43 7.55 -7.57
CA THR A 700 1.87 8.89 -8.00
C THR A 700 1.85 9.03 -9.52
N TRP A 701 2.38 8.05 -10.25
CA TRP A 701 2.36 8.03 -11.72
C TRP A 701 0.94 7.86 -12.27
N ALA A 702 0.08 7.08 -11.60
CA ALA A 702 -1.33 6.99 -11.96
C ALA A 702 -2.04 8.35 -11.88
N ARG A 703 -1.77 9.14 -10.81
CA ARG A 703 -2.30 10.51 -10.65
C ARG A 703 -1.74 11.51 -11.66
N LEU A 704 -0.56 11.26 -12.22
CA LEU A 704 -0.01 12.02 -13.34
C LEU A 704 -0.58 11.61 -14.70
N GLY A 705 -1.45 10.57 -14.77
CA GLY A 705 -2.04 10.06 -16.01
C GLY A 705 -1.08 9.24 -16.87
N GLU A 706 0.06 8.84 -16.31
CA GLU A 706 1.15 8.12 -17.01
C GLU A 706 1.02 6.60 -16.84
N GLY A 707 -0.01 6.01 -17.48
CA GLY A 707 -0.34 4.59 -17.31
C GLY A 707 0.77 3.63 -17.69
N ASN A 708 1.48 3.87 -18.79
CA ASN A 708 2.60 3.03 -19.21
C ASN A 708 3.77 3.11 -18.19
N LYS A 709 4.02 4.29 -17.63
CA LYS A 709 5.05 4.47 -16.60
C LYS A 709 4.66 3.76 -15.30
N ALA A 710 3.41 3.90 -14.87
CA ALA A 710 2.89 3.15 -13.72
C ALA A 710 3.03 1.63 -13.92
N HIS A 711 2.75 1.12 -15.14
CA HIS A 711 2.90 -0.30 -15.46
C HIS A 711 4.37 -0.75 -15.49
N GLU A 712 5.30 0.09 -15.95
CA GLU A 712 6.75 -0.20 -15.84
C GLU A 712 7.16 -0.42 -14.38
N LEU A 713 6.64 0.39 -13.45
CA LEU A 713 6.89 0.23 -12.03
C LEU A 713 6.22 -1.04 -11.47
N ILE A 714 5.04 -1.43 -11.97
CA ILE A 714 4.43 -2.73 -11.66
C ILE A 714 5.39 -3.87 -12.03
N GLN A 715 5.96 -3.83 -13.23
CA GLN A 715 6.93 -4.83 -13.66
C GLN A 715 8.18 -4.85 -12.76
N ASN A 716 8.67 -3.69 -12.34
CA ASN A 716 9.82 -3.60 -11.45
C ASN A 716 9.49 -4.11 -10.04
N LEU A 717 8.28 -3.87 -9.53
CA LEU A 717 7.81 -4.46 -8.29
C LEU A 717 7.83 -6.00 -8.35
N PHE A 718 7.30 -6.61 -9.39
CA PHE A 718 7.36 -8.07 -9.58
C PHE A 718 8.80 -8.60 -9.68
N LYS A 719 9.72 -7.83 -10.29
CA LYS A 719 11.13 -8.24 -10.40
C LYS A 719 11.88 -8.24 -9.08
N GLY A 720 11.61 -7.30 -8.18
CA GLY A 720 12.43 -7.06 -6.99
C GLY A 720 11.69 -7.02 -5.65
N GLY A 721 10.39 -6.67 -5.63
CA GLY A 721 9.64 -6.37 -4.42
C GLY A 721 8.62 -7.43 -3.98
N ILE A 722 8.54 -8.60 -4.65
CA ILE A 722 7.53 -9.63 -4.37
C ILE A 722 8.19 -10.98 -4.12
N TYR A 723 7.81 -11.62 -3.01
CA TYR A 723 8.18 -12.99 -2.64
C TYR A 723 7.38 -14.06 -3.41
N PRO A 724 7.81 -15.33 -3.41
CA PRO A 724 7.09 -16.43 -4.09
C PRO A 724 5.63 -16.59 -3.68
N ASN A 725 5.26 -16.26 -2.45
CA ASN A 725 3.89 -16.28 -1.93
C ASN A 725 3.12 -14.95 -2.17
N LEU A 726 3.67 -14.09 -3.02
CA LEU A 726 3.15 -12.78 -3.40
C LEU A 726 3.09 -11.74 -2.26
N TRP A 727 3.68 -12.01 -1.12
CA TRP A 727 3.91 -10.97 -0.13
C TRP A 727 4.94 -9.94 -0.61
N ASP A 728 4.70 -8.69 -0.27
CA ASP A 728 5.64 -7.59 -0.50
C ASP A 728 6.88 -7.69 0.37
N THR A 729 7.97 -7.09 -0.06
CA THR A 729 9.21 -7.04 0.71
C THR A 729 9.89 -5.68 0.66
N HIS A 730 10.18 -5.16 1.84
CA HIS A 730 11.20 -4.13 2.03
C HIS A 730 12.60 -4.79 2.02
N ALA A 731 12.63 -6.11 2.27
CA ALA A 731 13.66 -6.96 2.79
C ALA A 731 13.96 -6.60 4.27
N PRO A 732 13.26 -7.25 5.26
CA PRO A 732 12.29 -8.35 5.13
C PRO A 732 10.85 -7.94 4.81
N PHE A 733 9.88 -8.88 4.93
CA PHE A 733 8.46 -8.69 4.70
C PHE A 733 7.87 -7.48 5.44
N GLN A 734 7.16 -6.66 4.69
CA GLN A 734 6.21 -5.65 5.13
C GLN A 734 4.97 -5.75 4.24
N ILE A 735 3.76 -5.53 4.78
CA ILE A 735 2.52 -5.78 4.02
C ILE A 735 2.05 -4.59 3.18
N ASP A 736 2.53 -3.42 3.50
CA ASP A 736 2.09 -2.14 2.95
C ASP A 736 2.23 -2.03 1.43
N GLY A 737 3.28 -2.60 0.84
CA GLY A 737 3.44 -2.61 -0.61
C GLY A 737 2.36 -3.41 -1.35
N ASN A 738 1.81 -4.48 -0.75
CA ASN A 738 0.66 -5.19 -1.30
C ASN A 738 -0.57 -4.28 -1.41
N PHE A 739 -0.85 -3.49 -0.37
CA PHE A 739 -1.96 -2.54 -0.34
C PHE A 739 -1.72 -1.36 -1.29
N GLY A 740 -0.48 -0.82 -1.30
CA GLY A 740 -0.09 0.25 -2.19
C GLY A 740 -0.21 -0.12 -3.67
N TYR A 741 0.08 -1.38 -4.02
CA TYR A 741 -0.14 -1.91 -5.36
C TYR A 741 -1.64 -1.92 -5.74
N THR A 742 -2.48 -2.48 -4.87
CA THR A 742 -3.93 -2.56 -5.10
C THR A 742 -4.56 -1.17 -5.26
N SER A 743 -4.17 -0.22 -4.41
CA SER A 743 -4.56 1.19 -4.55
C SER A 743 -4.09 1.78 -5.87
N GLY A 744 -2.82 1.54 -6.27
CA GLY A 744 -2.26 2.03 -7.51
C GLY A 744 -3.01 1.55 -8.75
N VAL A 745 -3.38 0.27 -8.79
CA VAL A 745 -4.21 -0.28 -9.88
C VAL A 745 -5.60 0.38 -9.91
N SER A 746 -6.25 0.57 -8.74
CA SER A 746 -7.54 1.28 -8.73
C SER A 746 -7.41 2.73 -9.20
N GLU A 747 -6.33 3.45 -8.84
CA GLU A 747 -6.05 4.81 -9.33
C GLU A 747 -5.73 4.87 -10.84
N MET A 748 -5.20 3.80 -11.42
CA MET A 748 -5.02 3.70 -12.87
C MET A 748 -6.35 3.59 -13.61
N LEU A 749 -7.38 3.02 -12.98
CA LEU A 749 -8.69 2.74 -13.58
C LEU A 749 -9.75 3.80 -13.26
N LEU A 750 -9.77 4.32 -12.03
CA LEU A 750 -10.78 5.27 -11.57
C LEU A 750 -10.18 6.27 -10.57
N GLN A 751 -10.32 7.56 -10.84
CA GLN A 751 -9.98 8.63 -9.91
C GLN A 751 -11.20 9.52 -9.62
N SER A 752 -11.28 10.09 -8.42
CA SER A 752 -12.38 10.98 -8.04
C SER A 752 -11.95 12.13 -7.12
N ASN A 753 -10.64 12.33 -6.95
CA ASN A 753 -10.08 13.34 -6.04
C ASN A 753 -10.33 14.79 -6.48
N MET A 754 -10.59 15.05 -7.78
CA MET A 754 -10.80 16.39 -8.32
C MET A 754 -12.28 16.78 -8.42
N GLY A 755 -13.17 16.10 -7.68
CA GLY A 755 -14.60 16.39 -7.63
C GLY A 755 -15.40 15.83 -8.81
N TYR A 756 -14.81 14.99 -9.65
CA TYR A 756 -15.48 14.26 -10.72
C TYR A 756 -14.92 12.85 -10.88
N LEU A 757 -15.70 11.95 -11.43
CA LEU A 757 -15.30 10.59 -11.75
C LEU A 757 -14.47 10.60 -13.04
N ASN A 758 -13.16 10.40 -12.92
CA ASN A 758 -12.24 10.32 -14.04
C ASN A 758 -12.06 8.86 -14.45
N LEU A 759 -12.61 8.49 -15.60
CA LEU A 759 -12.69 7.10 -16.04
C LEU A 759 -11.46 6.71 -16.86
N LEU A 760 -10.80 5.60 -16.47
CA LEU A 760 -9.58 5.07 -17.09
C LEU A 760 -8.44 6.12 -17.25
N PRO A 761 -8.12 6.94 -16.22
CA PRO A 761 -7.20 8.07 -16.39
C PRO A 761 -5.78 7.64 -16.77
N ALA A 762 -5.33 6.48 -16.31
CA ALA A 762 -3.96 6.00 -16.48
C ALA A 762 -3.90 4.54 -16.93
N ILE A 763 -4.77 4.14 -17.84
CA ILE A 763 -4.75 2.77 -18.39
C ILE A 763 -3.48 2.58 -19.25
N PRO A 764 -2.69 1.51 -19.03
CA PRO A 764 -1.52 1.21 -19.85
C PRO A 764 -1.91 0.52 -21.16
N ASP A 765 -1.09 0.68 -22.19
CA ASP A 765 -1.37 0.10 -23.52
C ASP A 765 -1.48 -1.44 -23.49
N VAL A 766 -0.79 -2.10 -22.58
CA VAL A 766 -0.82 -3.56 -22.45
C VAL A 766 -2.14 -4.11 -21.88
N TRP A 767 -2.95 -3.29 -21.22
CA TRP A 767 -4.31 -3.62 -20.79
C TRP A 767 -5.33 -3.15 -21.85
N ALA A 768 -5.09 -3.55 -23.09
CA ALA A 768 -5.83 -3.06 -24.24
C ALA A 768 -7.35 -3.30 -24.14
N ASP A 769 -7.73 -4.50 -23.71
CA ASP A 769 -9.13 -4.90 -23.55
C ASP A 769 -9.35 -5.42 -22.14
N GLY A 770 -10.51 -5.07 -21.56
CA GLY A 770 -10.81 -5.50 -20.19
C GLY A 770 -12.11 -4.96 -19.64
N SER A 771 -12.33 -5.27 -18.37
CA SER A 771 -13.44 -4.75 -17.56
C SER A 771 -13.05 -4.67 -16.09
N VAL A 772 -13.70 -3.80 -15.37
CA VAL A 772 -13.68 -3.74 -13.91
C VAL A 772 -15.08 -3.47 -13.42
N ASP A 773 -15.50 -4.21 -12.39
CA ASP A 773 -16.80 -4.02 -11.74
C ASP A 773 -16.60 -3.65 -10.26
N GLY A 774 -17.47 -2.81 -9.73
CA GLY A 774 -17.66 -2.54 -8.31
C GLY A 774 -16.64 -1.59 -7.65
N LEU A 775 -15.83 -0.84 -8.42
CA LEU A 775 -14.99 0.21 -7.84
C LEU A 775 -15.86 1.34 -7.27
N ILE A 776 -15.44 1.92 -6.16
CA ILE A 776 -16.14 3.06 -5.55
C ILE A 776 -15.39 4.37 -5.83
N ALA A 777 -16.16 5.40 -6.21
CA ALA A 777 -15.70 6.77 -6.29
C ALA A 777 -16.27 7.61 -5.13
N ARG A 778 -15.64 8.77 -4.84
CA ARG A 778 -16.15 9.75 -3.88
C ARG A 778 -17.58 10.17 -4.22
N GLY A 779 -18.41 10.40 -3.20
CA GLY A 779 -19.86 10.58 -3.36
C GLY A 779 -20.66 9.27 -3.34
N ASN A 780 -19.99 8.14 -3.07
CA ASN A 780 -20.58 6.80 -3.00
C ASN A 780 -21.20 6.34 -4.33
N PHE A 781 -20.42 6.54 -5.40
CA PHE A 781 -20.74 6.01 -6.73
C PHE A 781 -19.99 4.71 -6.96
N GLU A 782 -20.74 3.62 -7.21
CA GLU A 782 -20.16 2.34 -7.65
C GLU A 782 -20.08 2.35 -9.18
N VAL A 783 -18.91 2.00 -9.70
CA VAL A 783 -18.57 2.19 -11.11
C VAL A 783 -18.09 0.87 -11.72
N ASP A 784 -18.79 0.44 -12.78
CA ASP A 784 -18.42 -0.65 -13.65
C ASP A 784 -17.99 -0.10 -15.01
N MET A 785 -16.94 -0.65 -15.60
CA MET A 785 -16.37 -0.19 -16.87
C MET A 785 -15.94 -1.36 -17.74
N ASP A 786 -16.32 -1.29 -19.04
CA ASP A 786 -15.77 -2.12 -20.11
C ASP A 786 -14.93 -1.26 -21.05
N TRP A 787 -13.79 -1.77 -21.49
CA TRP A 787 -12.96 -1.08 -22.48
C TRP A 787 -12.40 -2.03 -23.54
N ALA A 788 -12.14 -1.47 -24.72
CA ALA A 788 -11.44 -2.15 -25.81
C ALA A 788 -10.45 -1.18 -26.46
N LYS A 789 -9.28 -1.67 -26.81
CA LYS A 789 -8.16 -0.86 -27.35
C LYS A 789 -7.87 0.35 -26.46
N THR A 790 -7.85 0.16 -25.15
CA THR A 790 -7.72 1.19 -24.12
C THR A 790 -8.80 2.26 -24.10
N SER A 791 -9.85 2.14 -24.92
CA SER A 791 -10.98 3.08 -24.99
C SER A 791 -12.19 2.54 -24.25
N LEU A 792 -12.80 3.37 -23.41
CA LEU A 792 -14.03 3.03 -22.69
C LEU A 792 -15.16 2.76 -23.72
N THR A 793 -15.80 1.60 -23.61
CA THR A 793 -16.90 1.18 -24.48
C THR A 793 -18.26 1.24 -23.79
N LYS A 794 -18.26 1.02 -22.48
CA LYS A 794 -19.43 1.09 -21.60
C LYS A 794 -18.99 1.51 -20.20
N ALA A 795 -19.85 2.26 -19.52
CA ALA A 795 -19.76 2.40 -18.06
C ALA A 795 -21.16 2.34 -17.45
N GLU A 796 -21.24 1.75 -16.26
CA GLU A 796 -22.42 1.75 -15.41
C GLU A 796 -22.08 2.39 -14.08
N ILE A 797 -22.93 3.32 -13.62
CA ILE A 797 -22.73 4.04 -12.37
C ILE A 797 -23.98 3.85 -11.50
N LEU A 798 -23.81 3.10 -10.40
CA LEU A 798 -24.82 3.01 -9.35
C LEU A 798 -24.61 4.16 -8.36
N SER A 799 -25.57 5.07 -8.29
CA SER A 799 -25.57 6.15 -7.32
C SER A 799 -26.15 5.68 -5.99
N LYS A 800 -25.32 5.32 -5.03
CA LYS A 800 -25.77 4.79 -3.73
C LYS A 800 -26.44 5.87 -2.86
N ASN A 801 -26.02 7.13 -2.98
CA ASN A 801 -26.52 8.25 -2.17
C ASN A 801 -27.43 9.22 -2.93
N GLY A 802 -27.43 9.24 -4.27
CA GLY A 802 -28.03 10.30 -5.08
C GLY A 802 -27.13 11.54 -5.14
N GLY A 803 -27.63 12.61 -5.70
CA GLY A 803 -26.91 13.88 -5.84
C GLY A 803 -26.31 14.11 -7.21
N GLU A 804 -25.49 15.16 -7.36
CA GLU A 804 -24.83 15.50 -8.61
C GLU A 804 -23.68 14.52 -8.88
N CYS A 805 -23.61 14.03 -10.10
CA CYS A 805 -22.52 13.19 -10.61
C CYS A 805 -21.85 13.92 -11.76
N GLU A 806 -20.57 14.22 -11.63
CA GLU A 806 -19.75 14.76 -12.70
C GLU A 806 -18.76 13.69 -13.19
N ILE A 807 -18.61 13.55 -14.51
CA ILE A 807 -17.83 12.50 -15.14
C ILE A 807 -16.85 13.11 -16.12
N GLY A 808 -15.62 12.64 -16.10
CA GLY A 808 -14.55 12.98 -17.02
C GLY A 808 -14.07 11.78 -17.83
N TYR A 809 -14.04 11.93 -19.17
CA TYR A 809 -13.42 11.01 -20.12
C TYR A 809 -13.32 11.72 -21.48
N PRO A 810 -12.27 11.48 -22.30
CA PRO A 810 -12.14 12.11 -23.61
C PRO A 810 -13.39 11.97 -24.49
N GLY A 811 -14.00 13.10 -24.88
CA GLY A 811 -15.17 13.15 -25.75
C GLY A 811 -16.50 12.72 -25.11
N ILE A 812 -16.58 12.54 -23.80
CA ILE A 812 -17.76 12.02 -23.08
C ILE A 812 -19.03 12.85 -23.32
N ALA A 813 -18.91 14.11 -23.68
CA ALA A 813 -20.05 14.97 -24.01
C ALA A 813 -20.89 14.48 -25.24
N LYS A 814 -20.39 13.49 -25.97
CA LYS A 814 -21.09 12.84 -27.10
C LYS A 814 -21.70 11.48 -26.75
N ALA A 815 -21.41 10.97 -25.56
CA ALA A 815 -21.93 9.68 -25.10
C ALA A 815 -23.43 9.75 -24.85
N LYS A 816 -24.11 8.61 -24.99
CA LYS A 816 -25.50 8.46 -24.62
C LYS A 816 -25.60 7.88 -23.20
N ILE A 817 -26.42 8.54 -22.38
CA ILE A 817 -26.67 8.12 -21.00
C ILE A 817 -28.15 7.81 -20.80
N VAL A 818 -28.45 6.67 -20.21
CA VAL A 818 -29.82 6.24 -19.87
C VAL A 818 -29.92 5.83 -18.42
N ASP A 819 -31.08 6.01 -17.81
CA ASP A 819 -31.40 5.50 -16.48
C ASP A 819 -31.73 3.98 -16.51
N SER A 820 -31.98 3.40 -15.34
CA SER A 820 -32.34 1.98 -15.20
C SER A 820 -33.61 1.54 -15.95
N LYS A 821 -34.42 2.49 -16.41
CA LYS A 821 -35.65 2.26 -17.22
C LYS A 821 -35.40 2.46 -18.72
N GLY A 822 -34.16 2.80 -19.09
CA GLY A 822 -33.78 3.09 -20.48
C GLY A 822 -34.17 4.47 -20.97
N ALA A 823 -34.60 5.38 -20.08
CA ALA A 823 -34.92 6.76 -20.47
C ALA A 823 -33.62 7.59 -20.55
N GLU A 824 -33.50 8.41 -21.57
CA GLU A 824 -32.34 9.25 -21.78
C GLU A 824 -32.24 10.34 -20.69
N VAL A 825 -31.05 10.48 -20.11
CA VAL A 825 -30.76 11.44 -19.05
C VAL A 825 -30.31 12.76 -19.66
N THR A 826 -30.90 13.86 -19.17
CA THR A 826 -30.45 15.20 -19.56
C THR A 826 -29.15 15.52 -18.83
N VAL A 827 -28.07 15.75 -19.57
CA VAL A 827 -26.76 16.10 -19.05
C VAL A 827 -26.43 17.58 -19.26
N GLU A 828 -25.74 18.20 -18.34
CA GLU A 828 -25.06 19.48 -18.51
C GLU A 828 -23.66 19.24 -19.04
N LYS A 829 -23.31 19.86 -20.17
CA LYS A 829 -21.95 19.81 -20.71
C LYS A 829 -21.07 20.81 -20.00
N VAL A 830 -20.09 20.33 -19.24
CA VAL A 830 -19.07 21.16 -18.59
C VAL A 830 -17.95 21.48 -19.59
N SER A 831 -17.50 20.48 -20.37
CA SER A 831 -16.54 20.62 -21.47
C SER A 831 -16.78 19.52 -22.51
N GLU A 832 -15.93 19.38 -23.55
CA GLU A 832 -15.97 18.22 -24.46
C GLU A 832 -15.71 16.89 -23.71
N ASP A 833 -14.91 16.94 -22.68
CA ASP A 833 -14.42 15.79 -21.93
C ASP A 833 -15.04 15.68 -20.52
N ARG A 834 -16.03 16.54 -20.20
CA ARG A 834 -16.69 16.53 -18.89
C ARG A 834 -18.18 16.85 -19.00
N ILE A 835 -18.99 16.06 -18.31
CA ILE A 835 -20.45 16.21 -18.21
C ILE A 835 -20.89 16.04 -16.77
N LYS A 836 -22.05 16.63 -16.41
CA LYS A 836 -22.67 16.41 -15.12
C LYS A 836 -24.18 16.27 -15.21
N PHE A 837 -24.77 15.54 -14.27
CA PHE A 837 -26.20 15.33 -14.14
C PHE A 837 -26.59 14.95 -12.71
N ASN A 838 -27.87 15.16 -12.38
CA ASN A 838 -28.38 14.75 -11.07
C ASN A 838 -28.78 13.28 -11.07
N THR A 839 -28.36 12.56 -10.06
CA THR A 839 -28.68 11.16 -9.84
C THR A 839 -29.71 10.97 -8.74
N THR A 840 -30.40 9.85 -8.77
CA THR A 840 -31.35 9.42 -7.73
C THR A 840 -30.72 8.27 -6.92
N LYS A 841 -30.90 8.32 -5.60
CA LYS A 841 -30.37 7.26 -4.72
C LYS A 841 -30.86 5.88 -5.13
N GLY A 842 -29.92 4.95 -5.32
CA GLY A 842 -30.14 3.55 -5.68
C GLY A 842 -30.44 3.32 -7.18
N GLU A 843 -30.33 4.35 -8.02
CA GLU A 843 -30.50 4.22 -9.48
C GLU A 843 -29.16 3.99 -10.18
N THR A 844 -29.17 3.16 -11.23
CA THR A 844 -28.02 2.91 -12.10
C THR A 844 -28.15 3.70 -13.39
N TYR A 845 -27.07 4.28 -13.84
CA TYR A 845 -26.93 5.03 -15.08
C TYR A 845 -25.95 4.35 -16.01
N THR A 846 -26.40 4.02 -17.23
CA THR A 846 -25.58 3.32 -18.22
C THR A 846 -25.15 4.28 -19.31
N MET A 847 -23.85 4.32 -19.59
CA MET A 847 -23.25 5.10 -20.68
C MET A 847 -22.82 4.18 -21.81
N THR A 848 -23.18 4.58 -23.01
CA THR A 848 -22.86 3.89 -24.28
C THR A 848 -22.56 4.91 -25.38
N GLU A 849 -22.21 4.44 -26.58
CA GLU A 849 -21.85 5.29 -27.72
C GLU A 849 -20.73 6.29 -27.35
N ILE A 850 -19.83 5.85 -26.48
CA ILE A 850 -18.70 6.64 -25.98
C ILE A 850 -17.67 6.77 -27.12
N PRO A 851 -17.18 7.98 -27.44
CA PRO A 851 -16.14 8.14 -28.45
C PRO A 851 -14.86 7.35 -28.11
N GLU A 852 -14.24 6.77 -29.14
CA GLU A 852 -12.89 6.20 -28.96
C GLU A 852 -11.92 7.28 -28.45
N ARG A 853 -11.02 6.88 -27.55
CA ARG A 853 -9.97 7.76 -27.04
C ARG A 853 -9.08 8.23 -28.21
N PRO A 854 -8.74 9.52 -28.28
CA PRO A 854 -7.76 9.99 -29.25
C PRO A 854 -6.43 9.24 -29.11
N VAL A 855 -5.78 8.94 -30.23
CA VAL A 855 -4.40 8.42 -30.21
C VAL A 855 -3.51 9.47 -29.55
N LYS A 856 -2.82 9.08 -28.47
CA LYS A 856 -1.94 10.00 -27.70
C LYS A 856 -0.80 10.50 -28.56
N ALA A 857 -0.35 11.71 -28.29
CA ALA A 857 0.90 12.21 -28.85
C ALA A 857 2.09 11.37 -28.37
N PRO A 858 3.14 11.20 -29.19
CA PRO A 858 4.38 10.58 -28.74
C PRO A 858 4.98 11.30 -27.52
N ALA A 859 5.40 10.55 -26.51
CA ALA A 859 6.05 11.09 -25.32
C ALA A 859 7.54 11.42 -25.58
N ASN A 860 8.18 12.13 -24.64
CA ASN A 860 9.62 12.46 -24.62
C ASN A 860 10.13 13.03 -25.94
N ALA A 861 9.28 13.80 -26.65
CA ALA A 861 9.63 14.37 -27.93
C ALA A 861 10.59 15.56 -27.77
N SER A 862 11.77 15.42 -28.33
CA SER A 862 12.85 16.43 -28.29
C SER A 862 13.50 16.60 -29.66
N ALA A 863 14.28 17.62 -29.82
CA ALA A 863 15.05 17.80 -31.03
C ALA A 863 16.42 18.48 -30.75
N ILE A 864 17.42 18.02 -31.45
CA ILE A 864 18.74 18.64 -31.46
C ILE A 864 19.12 19.07 -32.89
N TYR A 865 19.94 20.11 -33.05
CA TYR A 865 20.44 20.47 -34.36
C TYR A 865 21.94 20.73 -34.36
N LYS A 866 22.56 20.45 -35.50
CA LYS A 866 23.90 20.78 -35.82
C LYS A 866 23.98 21.24 -37.28
N ASP A 867 24.60 22.36 -37.54
CA ASP A 867 24.64 23.00 -38.87
C ASP A 867 23.19 23.18 -39.41
N ASN A 868 22.89 22.68 -40.58
CA ASN A 868 21.57 22.76 -41.20
C ASN A 868 20.74 21.50 -41.02
N THR A 869 21.09 20.63 -40.04
CA THR A 869 20.37 19.39 -39.81
C THR A 869 19.81 19.35 -38.39
N ALA A 870 18.49 19.10 -38.25
CA ALA A 870 17.89 18.80 -36.99
C ALA A 870 17.47 17.34 -36.94
N ILE A 871 17.57 16.75 -35.77
CA ILE A 871 17.09 15.38 -35.46
C ILE A 871 16.01 15.50 -34.40
N VAL A 872 14.79 15.10 -34.72
CA VAL A 872 13.65 15.04 -33.83
C VAL A 872 13.52 13.60 -33.38
N THR A 873 13.52 13.35 -32.08
CA THR A 873 13.33 12.02 -31.46
C THR A 873 12.13 12.03 -30.55
N PHE A 874 11.48 10.89 -30.39
CA PHE A 874 10.30 10.72 -29.56
C PHE A 874 10.09 9.24 -29.23
N ASP A 875 9.25 8.95 -28.23
CA ASP A 875 8.94 7.58 -27.85
C ASP A 875 7.95 6.94 -28.83
N ALA A 876 8.01 5.62 -28.92
CA ALA A 876 7.08 4.85 -29.70
C ALA A 876 5.67 4.88 -29.06
N VAL A 877 4.65 5.06 -29.89
CA VAL A 877 3.24 4.89 -29.53
C VAL A 877 2.81 3.48 -29.91
N ALA A 878 2.14 2.77 -29.04
CA ALA A 878 1.68 1.41 -29.29
C ALA A 878 0.82 1.33 -30.55
N ASN A 879 1.06 0.31 -31.37
CA ASN A 879 0.37 0.07 -32.66
C ASN A 879 0.49 1.20 -33.69
N ALA A 880 1.42 2.16 -33.51
CA ALA A 880 1.64 3.18 -34.50
C ALA A 880 2.24 2.58 -35.79
N GLU A 881 1.58 2.82 -36.90
CA GLU A 881 2.05 2.41 -38.23
C GLU A 881 3.15 3.33 -38.72
N LYS A 882 3.09 4.59 -38.35
CA LYS A 882 4.01 5.66 -38.70
C LYS A 882 3.78 6.90 -37.86
N TYR A 883 4.68 7.87 -38.00
CA TYR A 883 4.57 9.17 -37.37
C TYR A 883 4.60 10.27 -38.43
N VAL A 884 3.78 11.28 -38.21
CA VAL A 884 3.72 12.48 -39.08
C VAL A 884 4.42 13.62 -38.36
N VAL A 885 5.41 14.19 -39.00
CA VAL A 885 6.18 15.32 -38.45
C VAL A 885 5.74 16.63 -39.10
N TYR A 886 5.53 17.61 -38.27
CA TYR A 886 5.13 18.96 -38.63
C TYR A 886 6.21 19.96 -38.24
N ALA A 887 6.41 20.98 -39.06
CA ALA A 887 7.33 22.08 -38.76
C ALA A 887 6.64 23.44 -38.88
N SER A 888 7.12 24.37 -38.10
CA SER A 888 6.70 25.78 -38.12
C SER A 888 7.87 26.71 -37.92
N THR A 889 7.90 27.80 -38.73
CA THR A 889 8.88 28.91 -38.61
C THR A 889 8.29 30.10 -37.82
N ASP A 890 6.99 30.16 -37.66
CA ASP A 890 6.30 31.22 -36.91
C ASP A 890 5.83 30.78 -35.51
N GLY A 891 6.02 29.47 -35.17
CA GLY A 891 5.62 28.86 -33.91
C GLY A 891 4.10 28.66 -33.73
N THR A 892 3.29 28.99 -34.74
CA THR A 892 1.83 28.96 -34.72
C THR A 892 1.21 28.07 -35.78
N THR A 893 1.72 28.18 -37.04
CA THR A 893 1.22 27.39 -38.16
C THR A 893 2.16 26.23 -38.46
N TYR A 894 1.69 25.00 -38.20
CA TYR A 894 2.48 23.78 -38.37
C TYR A 894 2.08 23.07 -39.65
N ASN A 895 3.00 22.91 -40.58
CA ASN A 895 2.83 22.23 -41.84
C ASN A 895 3.52 20.86 -41.81
N LYS A 896 2.91 19.85 -42.37
CA LYS A 896 3.52 18.51 -42.50
C LYS A 896 4.79 18.62 -43.36
N VAL A 897 5.89 18.07 -42.79
CA VAL A 897 7.23 18.06 -43.43
C VAL A 897 7.76 16.67 -43.72
N GLY A 898 7.18 15.63 -43.06
CA GLY A 898 7.59 14.24 -43.32
C GLY A 898 6.74 13.22 -42.60
N GLU A 899 7.02 11.96 -42.95
CA GLU A 899 6.53 10.77 -42.24
C GLU A 899 7.70 9.82 -41.97
N VAL A 900 7.67 9.13 -40.84
CA VAL A 900 8.67 8.10 -40.48
C VAL A 900 7.97 6.90 -39.85
N GLU A 901 8.51 5.70 -40.08
CA GLU A 901 8.03 4.47 -39.41
C GLU A 901 8.75 4.24 -38.06
N GLY A 902 9.92 4.86 -37.86
CA GLY A 902 10.67 4.82 -36.63
C GLY A 902 10.45 6.06 -35.74
N THR A 903 11.12 6.10 -34.61
CA THR A 903 11.01 7.16 -33.59
C THR A 903 11.99 8.33 -33.78
N GLU A 904 12.55 8.47 -34.96
CA GLU A 904 13.50 9.52 -35.32
C GLU A 904 13.15 10.13 -36.68
N TYR A 905 13.12 11.47 -36.74
CA TYR A 905 12.96 12.21 -37.99
C TYR A 905 14.18 13.16 -38.18
N LYS A 906 14.83 13.04 -39.34
CA LYS A 906 15.96 13.90 -39.73
C LYS A 906 15.52 14.98 -40.71
N ALA A 907 15.63 16.23 -40.29
CA ALA A 907 15.38 17.40 -41.11
C ALA A 907 16.72 17.94 -41.67
N GLU A 908 17.00 17.72 -42.94
CA GLU A 908 18.30 18.06 -43.53
C GLU A 908 18.42 19.56 -43.92
N ASP A 909 17.28 20.26 -44.08
CA ASP A 909 17.24 21.71 -44.42
C ASP A 909 16.74 22.54 -43.22
N PHE A 910 17.23 22.23 -42.01
CA PHE A 910 16.84 22.95 -40.80
C PHE A 910 17.32 24.41 -40.84
N ALA A 911 16.40 25.32 -40.53
CA ALA A 911 16.68 26.74 -40.29
C ALA A 911 16.47 27.07 -38.80
N GLU A 912 17.41 27.81 -38.21
CA GLU A 912 17.30 28.24 -36.81
C GLU A 912 15.96 28.95 -36.54
N GLY A 913 15.32 28.63 -35.43
CA GLY A 913 13.96 29.11 -35.09
C GLY A 913 12.81 28.21 -35.58
N THR A 914 13.10 27.21 -36.41
CA THR A 914 12.09 26.20 -36.77
C THR A 914 11.75 25.31 -35.55
N THR A 915 10.46 25.10 -35.32
CA THR A 915 9.95 24.25 -34.28
C THR A 915 9.15 23.09 -34.87
N TYR A 916 9.06 21.97 -34.15
CA TYR A 916 8.40 20.74 -34.62
C TYR A 916 7.25 20.34 -33.76
N LYS A 917 6.38 19.50 -34.32
CA LYS A 917 5.39 18.67 -33.63
C LYS A 917 5.33 17.31 -34.30
N VAL A 918 5.01 16.27 -33.54
CA VAL A 918 4.88 14.90 -34.05
C VAL A 918 3.52 14.33 -33.66
N ALA A 919 2.89 13.57 -34.54
CA ALA A 919 1.68 12.82 -34.28
C ALA A 919 1.88 11.36 -34.70
N ALA A 920 1.40 10.41 -33.91
CA ALA A 920 1.34 9.01 -34.27
C ALA A 920 0.15 8.73 -35.20
N VAL A 921 0.27 7.72 -36.06
CA VAL A 921 -0.85 7.21 -36.87
C VAL A 921 -1.11 5.76 -36.49
N VAL A 922 -2.30 5.49 -35.99
CA VAL A 922 -2.78 4.15 -35.62
C VAL A 922 -4.05 3.83 -36.40
N GLU A 923 -4.11 2.68 -37.05
CA GLU A 923 -5.24 2.27 -37.92
C GLU A 923 -5.62 3.35 -38.94
N GLY A 924 -4.62 4.03 -39.49
CA GLY A 924 -4.81 5.11 -40.46
C GLY A 924 -5.37 6.42 -39.89
N LYS A 925 -5.62 6.51 -38.58
CA LYS A 925 -6.05 7.73 -37.88
C LYS A 925 -4.82 8.46 -37.29
N GLU A 926 -4.68 9.73 -37.61
CA GLU A 926 -3.67 10.61 -36.99
C GLU A 926 -4.14 11.04 -35.60
N GLY A 927 -3.26 10.86 -34.62
CA GLY A 927 -3.47 11.22 -33.23
C GLY A 927 -3.18 12.69 -32.89
N GLU A 928 -3.11 12.93 -31.61
CA GLU A 928 -2.73 14.24 -31.07
C GLU A 928 -1.28 14.57 -31.43
N LYS A 929 -1.02 15.85 -31.57
CA LYS A 929 0.33 16.35 -31.84
C LYS A 929 1.03 16.66 -30.54
N THR A 930 2.32 16.34 -30.48
CA THR A 930 3.17 16.73 -29.34
C THR A 930 3.05 18.22 -29.03
N SER A 931 3.46 18.62 -27.85
CA SER A 931 3.80 19.98 -27.54
C SER A 931 4.81 20.53 -28.54
N LYS A 932 5.02 21.84 -28.55
CA LYS A 932 6.04 22.49 -29.37
C LYS A 932 7.41 21.96 -29.02
N ILE A 933 8.08 21.34 -29.96
CA ILE A 933 9.49 20.91 -29.86
C ILE A 933 10.37 22.00 -30.42
N THR A 934 11.24 22.58 -29.60
CA THR A 934 12.24 23.57 -30.05
C THR A 934 13.59 22.88 -30.11
N PRO A 935 14.22 22.77 -31.30
CA PRO A 935 15.54 22.15 -31.39
C PRO A 935 16.59 22.90 -30.61
N GLU A 936 17.40 22.20 -29.85
CA GLU A 936 18.55 22.71 -29.13
C GLU A 936 19.81 22.52 -29.97
N GLN A 937 20.70 23.52 -29.94
CA GLN A 937 21.98 23.41 -30.65
C GLN A 937 22.82 22.31 -30.00
N LEU A 938 23.19 21.29 -30.79
CA LEU A 938 24.14 20.29 -30.33
C LEU A 938 25.46 20.92 -29.97
N ALA A 939 25.67 21.25 -28.74
CA ALA A 939 26.94 21.70 -28.23
C ALA A 939 27.94 20.54 -28.27
N VAL A 940 28.84 20.53 -29.26
CA VAL A 940 29.98 19.60 -29.28
C VAL A 940 30.96 20.08 -28.21
N THR A 941 30.72 19.68 -26.98
CA THR A 941 31.41 20.42 -25.96
C THR A 941 32.52 19.68 -25.30
N ASN A 942 32.58 18.51 -24.96
CA ASN A 942 33.76 18.04 -24.26
C ASN A 942 34.13 16.62 -24.70
N LYS A 943 35.17 16.45 -25.42
CA LYS A 943 35.89 15.18 -25.42
C LYS A 943 36.51 15.02 -24.06
N ILE A 944 36.12 13.96 -23.36
CA ILE A 944 36.75 13.54 -22.12
C ILE A 944 37.64 12.32 -22.41
N ASP A 945 38.77 12.31 -21.76
CA ASP A 945 39.77 11.24 -21.84
C ASP A 945 39.31 10.06 -20.99
N ASP A 946 39.64 8.84 -21.34
CA ASP A 946 39.33 7.64 -20.60
C ASP A 946 39.94 7.60 -19.17
N ARG A 947 40.81 8.53 -18.83
CA ARG A 947 41.39 8.75 -17.50
C ARG A 947 40.64 9.81 -16.70
N ASP A 948 39.59 10.41 -17.26
CA ASP A 948 38.85 11.46 -16.58
C ASP A 948 38.23 10.90 -15.29
N SER A 949 38.40 11.62 -14.20
CA SER A 949 37.95 11.17 -12.86
C SER A 949 36.43 11.04 -12.70
N ARG A 950 35.65 11.52 -13.66
CA ARG A 950 34.21 11.36 -13.74
C ARG A 950 33.80 10.00 -14.32
N ILE A 951 34.74 9.24 -14.90
CA ILE A 951 34.46 7.90 -15.40
C ILE A 951 34.85 6.89 -14.33
N GLU A 952 33.86 6.17 -13.81
CA GLU A 952 34.06 5.09 -12.85
C GLU A 952 34.16 3.75 -13.58
N TYR A 953 35.17 2.98 -13.28
CA TYR A 953 35.46 1.70 -13.88
C TYR A 953 35.38 0.57 -12.85
N SER A 954 34.69 -0.53 -13.18
CA SER A 954 34.79 -1.74 -12.39
C SER A 954 36.24 -2.29 -12.33
N SER A 955 36.53 -3.18 -11.41
CA SER A 955 37.90 -3.62 -11.10
C SER A 955 38.61 -4.38 -12.24
N GLY A 956 37.89 -4.80 -13.28
CA GLY A 956 38.44 -5.59 -14.40
C GLY A 956 39.10 -4.77 -15.53
N TRP A 957 39.06 -3.43 -15.44
CA TRP A 957 39.58 -2.59 -16.50
C TRP A 957 41.10 -2.38 -16.40
N GLY A 958 41.80 -2.58 -17.52
CA GLY A 958 43.23 -2.28 -17.71
C GLY A 958 43.48 -0.99 -18.49
N ASN A 959 44.66 -0.44 -18.36
CA ASN A 959 45.13 0.71 -19.18
C ASN A 959 45.94 0.22 -20.36
N TRP A 960 45.64 0.75 -21.53
CA TRP A 960 46.45 0.51 -22.73
C TRP A 960 46.90 1.82 -23.30
N GLY A 961 48.18 1.97 -23.58
CA GLY A 961 48.76 3.20 -24.18
C GLY A 961 50.20 3.44 -23.78
N PRO A 962 50.88 4.43 -24.35
CA PRO A 962 50.36 5.45 -25.31
C PRO A 962 50.20 4.87 -26.73
N GLN A 963 49.10 5.20 -27.40
CA GLN A 963 48.84 4.80 -28.80
C GLN A 963 48.60 6.03 -29.67
N GLU A 964 49.26 6.10 -30.83
CA GLU A 964 49.00 7.14 -31.80
C GLU A 964 47.62 6.98 -32.44
N GLY A 965 46.86 8.08 -32.54
CA GLY A 965 45.50 8.10 -33.08
C GLY A 965 44.38 8.08 -32.05
N GLN A 966 44.68 7.85 -30.78
CA GLN A 966 43.72 7.93 -29.68
C GLN A 966 43.72 9.35 -29.07
N TYR A 967 42.57 9.74 -28.47
CA TYR A 967 42.47 11.01 -27.78
C TYR A 967 43.39 10.97 -26.54
N GLU A 968 44.19 11.97 -26.33
CA GLU A 968 45.23 12.05 -25.30
C GLU A 968 46.17 10.80 -25.23
N LYS A 969 46.19 9.99 -26.31
CA LYS A 969 47.04 8.80 -26.51
C LYS A 969 46.83 7.69 -25.48
N THR A 970 45.63 7.57 -24.89
CA THR A 970 45.31 6.54 -23.92
C THR A 970 44.07 5.78 -24.29
N GLU A 971 43.91 4.59 -23.71
CA GLU A 971 42.73 3.74 -23.83
C GLU A 971 42.61 2.81 -22.61
N LYS A 972 41.39 2.62 -22.12
CA LYS A 972 41.05 1.59 -21.16
C LYS A 972 40.37 0.41 -21.86
N TYR A 973 40.62 -0.80 -21.37
CA TYR A 973 40.04 -2.01 -21.91
C TYR A 973 39.67 -2.99 -20.80
N SER A 974 38.69 -3.80 -21.07
CA SER A 974 38.38 -5.01 -20.28
C SER A 974 38.10 -6.19 -21.19
N ASN A 975 38.53 -7.40 -20.77
CA ASN A 975 38.23 -8.68 -21.42
C ASN A 975 37.22 -9.49 -20.58
N THR A 976 36.67 -8.91 -19.53
CA THR A 976 35.77 -9.60 -18.59
C THR A 976 34.33 -9.22 -18.89
N VAL A 977 33.49 -10.20 -19.12
CA VAL A 977 32.04 -10.00 -19.32
C VAL A 977 31.42 -9.48 -17.99
N GLY A 978 30.68 -8.40 -18.05
CA GLY A 978 30.06 -7.77 -16.89
C GLY A 978 30.87 -6.60 -16.31
N ASP A 979 32.07 -6.30 -16.83
CA ASP A 979 32.76 -5.07 -16.44
C ASP A 979 32.02 -3.84 -16.97
N THR A 980 31.89 -2.80 -16.15
CA THR A 980 31.23 -1.54 -16.46
C THR A 980 32.20 -0.36 -16.50
N ALA A 981 31.89 0.62 -17.33
CA ALA A 981 32.45 1.96 -17.31
C ALA A 981 31.28 2.94 -17.22
N GLU A 982 31.17 3.64 -16.12
CA GLU A 982 30.05 4.54 -15.83
C GLU A 982 30.51 6.00 -15.91
N LEU A 983 29.78 6.81 -16.65
CA LEU A 983 29.99 8.26 -16.77
C LEU A 983 28.67 8.96 -16.48
N TYR A 984 28.63 9.68 -15.39
CA TYR A 984 27.53 10.60 -15.11
C TYR A 984 27.80 11.94 -15.81
N PHE A 985 26.87 12.35 -16.67
CA PHE A 985 27.01 13.64 -17.40
C PHE A 985 25.65 14.34 -17.45
N TYR A 986 25.69 15.65 -17.49
CA TYR A 986 24.52 16.48 -17.74
C TYR A 986 24.46 16.82 -19.21
N GLY A 987 23.49 16.29 -19.94
CA GLY A 987 23.36 16.52 -21.36
C GLY A 987 22.46 15.57 -22.08
N THR A 988 22.14 15.84 -23.33
CA THR A 988 21.17 15.12 -24.16
C THR A 988 21.72 13.85 -24.82
N GLY A 989 22.99 13.51 -24.58
CA GLY A 989 23.60 12.29 -25.12
C GLY A 989 25.11 12.20 -24.93
N VAL A 990 25.63 11.00 -24.90
CA VAL A 990 27.04 10.67 -24.87
C VAL A 990 27.43 9.87 -26.12
N ARG A 991 28.58 10.14 -26.70
CA ARG A 991 29.14 9.29 -27.74
C ARG A 991 30.43 8.66 -27.24
N VAL A 992 30.44 7.35 -27.10
CA VAL A 992 31.65 6.59 -26.78
C VAL A 992 32.45 6.37 -28.09
N ILE A 993 33.73 6.75 -28.08
CA ILE A 993 34.66 6.52 -29.20
C ILE A 993 35.66 5.46 -28.77
N GLY A 994 35.58 4.30 -29.35
CA GLY A 994 36.52 3.19 -29.13
C GLY A 994 37.14 2.68 -30.40
N MET A 995 38.25 1.94 -30.27
CA MET A 995 38.94 1.32 -31.42
C MET A 995 38.22 0.00 -31.78
N LYS A 996 37.87 -0.20 -33.03
CA LYS A 996 37.30 -1.45 -33.52
C LYS A 996 38.44 -2.47 -33.76
N ILE A 997 38.53 -3.49 -32.87
CA ILE A 997 39.38 -4.63 -33.04
C ILE A 997 38.53 -5.84 -33.48
N GLN A 998 39.11 -6.70 -34.37
CA GLN A 998 38.41 -7.86 -34.95
C GLN A 998 37.90 -8.92 -33.92
N THR A 999 38.27 -8.79 -32.67
CA THR A 999 37.95 -9.75 -31.58
C THR A 999 37.15 -9.13 -30.43
N ALA A 1000 36.72 -7.86 -30.53
CA ALA A 1000 35.96 -7.23 -29.50
C ALA A 1000 34.47 -7.66 -29.53
N GLY A 1001 33.93 -8.07 -28.40
CA GLY A 1001 32.52 -8.32 -28.19
C GLY A 1001 31.68 -7.03 -28.34
N HIS A 1002 30.38 -7.15 -28.37
CA HIS A 1002 29.47 -6.02 -28.48
C HIS A 1002 29.51 -5.16 -27.23
N LEU A 1003 29.67 -3.85 -27.39
CA LEU A 1003 29.41 -2.86 -26.37
C LEU A 1003 27.88 -2.64 -26.34
N ILE A 1004 27.26 -2.90 -25.21
CA ILE A 1004 25.85 -2.59 -24.99
C ILE A 1004 25.79 -1.23 -24.32
N TYR A 1005 25.10 -0.28 -24.96
CA TYR A 1005 24.79 1.03 -24.37
C TYR A 1005 23.45 0.86 -23.58
N MET A 1006 23.42 1.20 -22.31
CA MET A 1006 22.20 1.45 -21.56
C MET A 1006 21.96 2.95 -21.48
#